data_cf4707ea893cc27df936bf5fea436703
#
_entry.id   cf4707ea893cc27df936bf5fea436703
#
_cell.length_a   1.000
_cell.length_b   1.000
_cell.length_c   1.000
_cell.angle_alpha   90.00
_cell.angle_beta   90.00
_cell.angle_gamma   90.00
#
_symmetry.space_group_name_H-M   'P 1'
#
loop_
_entity.id
_entity.type
_entity.pdbx_description
1 polymer ?
#
loop_
_entity_poly.entity_id
_entity_poly.type
_entity_poly.pdbx_seq_one_letter_code
_entity_poly.pdbx_strand_id
1 'polypeptide(L)'
;MGVPVFILAGLLVHFVFLASIFDIYFSSPLVHGMTPQQTPLPPPAKRLVLFVADGLRADSLFELNSNNTPQAPYLRAILENNGSWGISHTRVPTESRPGHVALIAGFYEDVSAVAKGWKENPVEFDSVFNESKHTWSWGSPDILPMFAKGATGDHVYTFCYTAESEDFGAQDAAELDTWVFDHVKSFFNSSRSNQTLFSALNEEKVVLFLHLLGIDTNGHAHRPYSKEYKENIRKVDEGVEEIVSMLESFYGNDGKTAYILTSDHGMTDWGSHGAGHPSETLTPLIAWGAGVNYPQEVTSQLFEDNFLKEWKLENLKRMDVNQADIAPLMASLIGVPFPLNSVGTLPLEYLNNSDHFKAESMFTNAVQVLEQFKVKMSQKKRTTLSFLFTPFKPLSDSEQINFLKKARLYIQQQKYSEAVSLCKTLINLALKGLSYYHTYDRLFLGLSIAVSFVGWTTYVILVIIKTHTNLIKAAQINNKESTGPLYSFMFAGMIIAFFLLIQASPWTYYVYCLLPVPIWYAVVRELHVIQDLAANLWSLPVGHSVGFLLICILGIELLVFSFFYRSTLTVGLLVFAGWPVITQMWVQAKRTTLIWTLLCVFLAVFPLMPVVGREPNIPLVIVAGLTTLLISCFSLASFSRSENKYRGKEDLKVYFYQMFSIALSTYVVSSTHNSLKNKQGLPVFNQIVSWMTLASSSALPLLSPTLLFQRLFSILLSLMATYLLLSTGYEALFPLVLSGLMLVWIQMEQEALQHYGLSLRSKLAVFNFAYATDITQFRQLHLDDIRRSFFFVFFIVTAFFGTGNIASVNSFDPASVYCFLTVFSPFMMGGLLLLKVSNCTFVKFSQRTV
;
A
#
# COMPACT_ATOMS: atom_id res chain seq x y z
N MET A 1 19.78 -33.55 -5.96
CA MET A 1 19.94 -32.27 -5.21
C MET A 1 19.59 -32.55 -3.75
N GLY A 2 20.45 -32.24 -2.79
CA GLY A 2 20.12 -32.44 -1.36
C GLY A 2 19.03 -31.47 -0.93
N VAL A 3 18.23 -31.87 0.07
CA VAL A 3 17.11 -31.04 0.59
C VAL A 3 17.52 -29.61 0.95
N PRO A 4 18.68 -29.36 1.63
CA PRO A 4 19.07 -28.00 1.96
C PRO A 4 19.35 -27.14 0.71
N VAL A 5 19.96 -27.73 -0.33
CA VAL A 5 20.26 -27.03 -1.59
C VAL A 5 18.96 -26.72 -2.35
N PHE A 6 18.00 -27.63 -2.32
CA PHE A 6 16.68 -27.42 -2.93
C PHE A 6 15.92 -26.25 -2.24
N ILE A 7 15.93 -26.23 -0.90
CA ILE A 7 15.30 -25.15 -0.13
C ILE A 7 15.99 -23.81 -0.42
N LEU A 8 17.32 -23.78 -0.42
CA LEU A 8 18.08 -22.56 -0.70
C LEU A 8 17.82 -22.05 -2.13
N ALA A 9 17.80 -22.94 -3.11
CA ALA A 9 17.45 -22.59 -4.49
C ALA A 9 16.03 -22.04 -4.59
N GLY A 10 15.08 -22.67 -3.87
CA GLY A 10 13.69 -22.19 -3.78
C GLY A 10 13.58 -20.79 -3.20
N LEU A 11 14.27 -20.53 -2.09
CA LEU A 11 14.31 -19.19 -1.48
C LEU A 11 14.89 -18.16 -2.43
N LEU A 12 15.98 -18.48 -3.12
CA LEU A 12 16.62 -17.58 -4.08
C LEU A 12 15.68 -17.26 -5.26
N VAL A 13 15.04 -18.28 -5.84
CA VAL A 13 14.09 -18.09 -6.96
C VAL A 13 12.90 -17.24 -6.54
N HIS A 14 12.32 -17.49 -5.35
CA HIS A 14 11.21 -16.69 -4.84
C HIS A 14 11.63 -15.25 -4.51
N PHE A 15 12.84 -15.05 -4.00
CA PHE A 15 13.38 -13.70 -3.81
C PHE A 15 13.49 -12.95 -5.14
N VAL A 16 14.00 -13.61 -6.20
CA VAL A 16 14.07 -13.01 -7.54
C VAL A 16 12.67 -12.68 -8.07
N PHE A 17 11.67 -13.56 -7.89
CA PHE A 17 10.29 -13.27 -8.29
C PHE A 17 9.73 -12.06 -7.54
N LEU A 18 9.95 -11.98 -6.22
CA LEU A 18 9.51 -10.84 -5.42
C LEU A 18 10.20 -9.54 -5.88
N ALA A 19 11.53 -9.56 -6.03
CA ALA A 19 12.30 -8.41 -6.48
C ALA A 19 11.88 -7.94 -7.88
N SER A 20 11.52 -8.88 -8.77
CA SER A 20 11.08 -8.56 -10.14
C SER A 20 9.79 -7.74 -10.19
N ILE A 21 8.90 -7.91 -9.21
CA ILE A 21 7.66 -7.12 -9.13
C ILE A 21 8.01 -5.64 -8.93
N PHE A 22 8.93 -5.35 -8.00
CA PHE A 22 9.33 -3.97 -7.73
C PHE A 22 10.15 -3.36 -8.85
N ASP A 23 11.03 -4.11 -9.51
CA ASP A 23 11.89 -3.60 -10.58
C ASP A 23 11.16 -3.43 -11.92
N ILE A 24 10.22 -4.33 -12.24
CA ILE A 24 9.53 -4.32 -13.55
C ILE A 24 8.28 -3.44 -13.53
N TYR A 25 7.49 -3.50 -12.45
CA TYR A 25 6.19 -2.81 -12.39
C TYR A 25 6.26 -1.46 -11.69
N PHE A 26 7.13 -1.28 -10.72
CA PHE A 26 7.31 -0.05 -9.94
C PHE A 26 8.62 0.67 -10.32
N SER A 27 8.82 0.90 -11.62
CA SER A 27 9.97 1.67 -12.11
C SER A 27 9.79 3.16 -11.81
N SER A 28 10.88 3.83 -11.40
CA SER A 28 10.88 5.26 -11.14
C SER A 28 10.38 6.06 -12.35
N PRO A 29 9.44 7.01 -12.17
CA PRO A 29 8.98 7.89 -13.24
C PRO A 29 9.99 8.97 -13.61
N LEU A 30 11.06 9.13 -12.82
CA LEU A 30 12.05 10.20 -13.01
C LEU A 30 12.85 10.02 -14.30
N VAL A 31 13.02 11.12 -14.99
CA VAL A 31 13.88 11.25 -16.18
C VAL A 31 14.91 12.32 -15.87
N HIS A 32 16.16 12.07 -16.23
CA HIS A 32 17.27 13.00 -15.99
C HIS A 32 17.88 13.50 -17.29
N GLY A 33 18.44 14.72 -17.29
CA GLY A 33 19.13 15.30 -18.43
C GLY A 33 18.27 16.24 -19.28
N MET A 34 17.22 16.82 -18.68
CA MET A 34 16.38 17.83 -19.29
C MET A 34 16.87 19.24 -18.92
N THR A 35 16.47 20.23 -19.69
CA THR A 35 16.75 21.64 -19.43
C THR A 35 15.51 22.35 -18.85
N PRO A 36 15.69 23.26 -17.88
CA PRO A 36 14.57 24.03 -17.34
C PRO A 36 13.85 24.86 -18.40
N GLN A 37 12.54 24.87 -18.39
CA GLN A 37 11.68 25.63 -19.30
C GLN A 37 10.85 26.65 -18.52
N GLN A 38 10.99 27.93 -18.86
CA GLN A 38 10.32 29.04 -18.20
C GLN A 38 9.50 29.84 -19.20
N THR A 39 8.34 30.32 -18.76
CA THR A 39 7.52 31.25 -19.58
C THR A 39 8.30 32.56 -19.83
N PRO A 40 8.41 32.99 -21.10
CA PRO A 40 9.24 34.15 -21.46
C PRO A 40 8.64 35.51 -21.10
N LEU A 41 7.39 35.53 -20.63
CA LEU A 41 6.67 36.75 -20.27
C LEU A 41 6.73 37.02 -18.75
N PRO A 42 6.62 38.28 -18.30
CA PRO A 42 6.64 38.60 -16.89
C PRO A 42 5.47 37.93 -16.14
N PRO A 43 5.71 37.34 -14.98
CA PRO A 43 4.68 36.67 -14.20
C PRO A 43 3.72 37.66 -13.54
N PRO A 44 2.48 37.27 -13.27
CA PRO A 44 1.49 38.10 -12.61
C PRO A 44 1.75 38.29 -11.13
N ALA A 45 2.41 37.34 -10.46
CA ALA A 45 2.72 37.36 -9.04
C ALA A 45 4.23 37.39 -8.78
N LYS A 46 4.65 38.03 -7.70
CA LYS A 46 6.01 37.98 -7.19
C LYS A 46 6.21 36.89 -6.16
N ARG A 47 5.12 36.54 -5.45
CA ARG A 47 5.10 35.66 -4.30
C ARG A 47 3.93 34.68 -4.41
N LEU A 48 4.14 33.47 -3.90
CA LEU A 48 3.12 32.43 -3.78
C LEU A 48 3.05 31.97 -2.33
N VAL A 49 1.84 31.89 -1.80
CA VAL A 49 1.57 31.25 -0.51
C VAL A 49 0.78 29.96 -0.78
N LEU A 50 1.36 28.84 -0.42
CA LEU A 50 0.75 27.52 -0.56
C LEU A 50 0.34 27.01 0.81
N PHE A 51 -0.95 26.83 1.02
CA PHE A 51 -1.52 26.15 2.18
C PHE A 51 -1.88 24.73 1.77
N VAL A 52 -1.33 23.73 2.45
CA VAL A 52 -1.74 22.34 2.27
C VAL A 52 -2.29 21.84 3.58
N ALA A 53 -3.60 21.67 3.62
CA ALA A 53 -4.32 21.11 4.74
C ALA A 53 -4.41 19.58 4.55
N ASP A 54 -3.50 18.85 5.21
CA ASP A 54 -3.34 17.41 5.09
C ASP A 54 -4.62 16.69 5.51
N GLY A 55 -5.05 15.70 4.73
CA GLY A 55 -6.24 14.91 5.03
C GLY A 55 -7.59 15.64 4.85
N LEU A 56 -7.61 16.86 4.29
CA LEU A 56 -8.83 17.65 4.10
C LEU A 56 -9.64 17.15 2.90
N ARG A 57 -10.85 16.69 3.15
CA ARG A 57 -11.82 16.26 2.13
C ARG A 57 -12.51 17.46 1.47
N ALA A 58 -12.78 17.35 0.18
CA ALA A 58 -13.54 18.38 -0.56
C ALA A 58 -14.96 18.57 0.00
N ASP A 59 -15.67 17.47 0.28
CA ASP A 59 -17.02 17.53 0.85
C ASP A 59 -17.03 18.20 2.24
N SER A 60 -16.05 17.89 3.09
CA SER A 60 -15.97 18.48 4.43
C SER A 60 -15.71 19.99 4.42
N LEU A 61 -15.08 20.52 3.38
CA LEU A 61 -14.85 21.96 3.23
C LEU A 61 -16.04 22.66 2.57
N PHE A 62 -16.60 22.08 1.51
CA PHE A 62 -17.61 22.76 0.66
C PHE A 62 -19.05 22.54 1.11
N GLU A 63 -19.35 21.43 1.80
CA GLU A 63 -20.69 21.11 2.29
C GLU A 63 -21.12 22.08 3.41
N LEU A 64 -22.39 22.48 3.36
CA LEU A 64 -22.97 23.32 4.40
C LEU A 64 -23.45 22.45 5.58
N ASN A 65 -23.28 22.97 6.79
CA ASN A 65 -23.79 22.36 7.99
C ASN A 65 -25.34 22.27 7.97
N SER A 66 -25.92 21.51 8.87
CA SER A 66 -27.37 21.39 9.05
C SER A 66 -28.11 22.74 9.18
N ASN A 67 -27.41 23.76 9.63
CA ASN A 67 -27.93 25.13 9.76
C ASN A 67 -27.70 25.98 8.50
N ASN A 68 -27.30 25.39 7.37
CA ASN A 68 -26.91 26.06 6.13
C ASN A 68 -25.75 27.06 6.29
N THR A 69 -24.87 26.86 7.27
CA THR A 69 -23.66 27.67 7.45
C THR A 69 -22.44 26.89 6.94
N PRO A 70 -21.49 27.56 6.30
CA PRO A 70 -20.24 26.92 5.86
C PRO A 70 -19.39 26.53 7.06
N GLN A 71 -18.63 25.43 6.91
CA GLN A 71 -17.65 24.99 7.91
C GLN A 71 -16.45 25.96 7.95
N ALA A 72 -16.08 26.52 6.80
CA ALA A 72 -14.98 27.46 6.59
C ALA A 72 -15.53 28.77 5.99
N PRO A 73 -16.01 29.71 6.79
CA PRO A 73 -16.68 30.93 6.29
C PRO A 73 -15.79 31.84 5.45
N TYR A 74 -14.52 32.02 5.84
CA TYR A 74 -13.57 32.84 5.12
C TYR A 74 -13.26 32.27 3.73
N LEU A 75 -12.91 31.00 3.65
CA LEU A 75 -12.63 30.31 2.38
C LEU A 75 -13.87 30.25 1.49
N ARG A 76 -15.05 30.10 2.08
CA ARG A 76 -16.32 30.19 1.36
C ARG A 76 -16.53 31.57 0.74
N ALA A 77 -16.26 32.64 1.49
CA ALA A 77 -16.32 33.99 0.97
C ALA A 77 -15.28 34.24 -0.14
N ILE A 78 -14.07 33.67 -0.04
CA ILE A 78 -13.05 33.76 -1.08
C ILE A 78 -13.53 33.10 -2.38
N LEU A 79 -14.05 31.89 -2.34
CA LEU A 79 -14.51 31.20 -3.56
C LEU A 79 -15.76 31.84 -4.18
N GLU A 80 -16.56 32.52 -3.39
CA GLU A 80 -17.77 33.21 -3.87
C GLU A 80 -17.48 34.61 -4.45
N ASN A 81 -16.42 35.29 -3.97
CA ASN A 81 -16.18 36.72 -4.31
C ASN A 81 -14.82 37.00 -4.94
N ASN A 82 -13.77 36.26 -4.59
CA ASN A 82 -12.39 36.69 -4.88
C ASN A 82 -11.54 35.66 -5.61
N GLY A 83 -11.95 34.38 -5.69
CA GLY A 83 -11.09 33.32 -6.17
C GLY A 83 -11.78 32.31 -7.09
N SER A 84 -10.99 31.41 -7.56
CA SER A 84 -11.39 30.25 -8.36
C SER A 84 -11.31 28.98 -7.54
N TRP A 85 -12.19 28.04 -7.83
CA TRP A 85 -12.29 26.80 -7.07
C TRP A 85 -12.55 25.56 -7.94
N GLY A 86 -12.26 24.41 -7.40
CA GLY A 86 -12.55 23.13 -8.02
C GLY A 86 -12.13 21.98 -7.13
N ILE A 87 -12.19 20.77 -7.66
CA ILE A 87 -11.70 19.56 -7.02
C ILE A 87 -10.35 19.20 -7.62
N SER A 88 -9.38 18.92 -6.75
CA SER A 88 -8.10 18.34 -7.12
C SER A 88 -8.20 16.82 -6.97
N HIS A 89 -8.02 16.11 -8.09
CA HIS A 89 -8.07 14.65 -8.13
C HIS A 89 -6.71 14.05 -7.80
N THR A 90 -6.61 13.38 -6.65
CA THR A 90 -5.39 12.69 -6.22
C THR A 90 -5.33 11.27 -6.78
N ARG A 91 -4.16 10.64 -6.73
CA ARG A 91 -3.94 9.26 -7.17
C ARG A 91 -3.45 8.38 -6.04
N VAL A 92 -3.72 7.09 -6.19
CA VAL A 92 -3.21 6.04 -5.30
C VAL A 92 -1.68 5.90 -5.45
N PRO A 93 -0.94 5.75 -4.34
CA PRO A 93 -1.39 5.73 -2.96
C PRO A 93 -1.76 7.13 -2.45
N THR A 94 -2.91 7.25 -1.79
CA THR A 94 -3.39 8.50 -1.18
C THR A 94 -2.71 8.71 0.17
N GLU A 95 -1.42 9.05 0.13
CA GLU A 95 -0.53 9.23 1.26
C GLU A 95 0.11 10.62 1.22
N SER A 96 0.52 11.16 2.37
CA SER A 96 1.03 12.54 2.47
C SER A 96 2.27 12.75 1.60
N ARG A 97 3.24 11.84 1.60
CA ARG A 97 4.46 11.99 0.80
C ARG A 97 4.17 12.05 -0.72
N PRO A 98 3.55 11.05 -1.36
CA PRO A 98 3.27 11.11 -2.81
C PRO A 98 2.31 12.23 -3.17
N GLY A 99 1.38 12.60 -2.29
CA GLY A 99 0.49 13.74 -2.48
C GLY A 99 1.25 15.06 -2.58
N HIS A 100 2.15 15.33 -1.65
CA HIS A 100 2.99 16.54 -1.67
C HIS A 100 3.94 16.58 -2.86
N VAL A 101 4.52 15.42 -3.26
CA VAL A 101 5.34 15.35 -4.48
C VAL A 101 4.53 15.68 -5.72
N ALA A 102 3.30 15.17 -5.83
CA ALA A 102 2.42 15.52 -6.94
C ALA A 102 2.06 17.01 -6.97
N LEU A 103 1.77 17.60 -5.80
CA LEU A 103 1.46 19.04 -5.68
C LEU A 103 2.63 19.94 -6.05
N ILE A 104 3.83 19.64 -5.59
CA ILE A 104 4.97 20.58 -5.58
C ILE A 104 5.95 20.30 -6.71
N ALA A 105 6.11 19.02 -7.10
CA ALA A 105 6.97 18.60 -8.19
C ALA A 105 6.19 18.19 -9.46
N GLY A 106 4.87 18.02 -9.38
CA GLY A 106 4.01 17.78 -10.53
C GLY A 106 4.08 16.39 -11.13
N PHE A 107 4.59 15.38 -10.39
CA PHE A 107 4.60 14.00 -10.85
C PHE A 107 4.13 13.03 -9.75
N TYR A 108 3.71 11.84 -10.15
CA TYR A 108 3.25 10.81 -9.21
C TYR A 108 4.38 9.83 -8.93
N GLU A 109 4.81 9.74 -7.66
CA GLU A 109 5.80 8.77 -7.23
C GLU A 109 5.28 7.33 -7.40
N ASP A 110 6.21 6.40 -7.64
CA ASP A 110 5.87 4.98 -7.59
C ASP A 110 5.83 4.46 -6.14
N VAL A 111 5.12 3.33 -5.95
CA VAL A 111 4.97 2.71 -4.62
C VAL A 111 6.31 2.24 -4.03
N SER A 112 7.33 2.01 -4.85
CA SER A 112 8.65 1.59 -4.36
C SER A 112 9.41 2.70 -3.63
N ALA A 113 9.03 3.96 -3.87
CA ALA A 113 9.58 5.10 -3.12
C ALA A 113 9.24 5.00 -1.63
N VAL A 114 8.09 4.43 -1.29
CA VAL A 114 7.70 4.15 0.10
C VAL A 114 8.68 3.18 0.78
N ALA A 115 9.16 2.16 0.06
CA ALA A 115 10.10 1.18 0.60
C ALA A 115 11.53 1.72 0.77
N LYS A 116 11.88 2.81 0.08
CA LYS A 116 13.22 3.42 0.11
C LYS A 116 13.46 4.37 1.29
N GLY A 117 12.50 4.56 2.16
CA GLY A 117 12.63 5.30 3.40
C GLY A 117 11.86 6.63 3.43
N TRP A 118 10.93 6.73 4.38
CA TRP A 118 10.06 7.89 4.57
C TRP A 118 10.79 9.15 5.05
N LYS A 119 11.89 9.00 5.77
CA LYS A 119 12.56 10.12 6.45
C LYS A 119 13.75 10.72 5.70
N GLU A 120 14.45 9.99 4.86
CA GLU A 120 15.78 10.41 4.40
C GLU A 120 16.12 10.07 2.95
N ASN A 121 15.15 9.70 2.13
CA ASN A 121 15.47 9.52 0.73
C ASN A 121 15.40 10.89 0.04
N PRO A 122 16.55 11.57 -0.19
CA PRO A 122 16.58 12.66 -1.12
C PRO A 122 16.35 12.01 -2.49
N VAL A 123 15.11 11.89 -2.89
CA VAL A 123 14.83 11.65 -4.29
C VAL A 123 15.30 12.92 -4.97
N GLU A 124 16.38 12.83 -5.73
CA GLU A 124 16.85 13.92 -6.57
C GLU A 124 15.79 14.22 -7.62
N PHE A 125 14.82 15.03 -7.26
CA PHE A 125 13.78 15.50 -8.17
C PHE A 125 13.68 17.01 -8.10
N ASP A 126 13.37 17.59 -9.24
CA ASP A 126 13.10 19.02 -9.32
C ASP A 126 11.68 19.36 -8.83
N SER A 127 11.50 20.55 -8.28
CA SER A 127 10.24 21.00 -7.72
C SER A 127 10.09 22.53 -7.86
N VAL A 128 8.88 23.04 -7.67
CA VAL A 128 8.63 24.48 -7.63
C VAL A 128 9.48 25.16 -6.55
N PHE A 129 9.75 24.48 -5.43
CA PHE A 129 10.60 25.02 -4.37
C PHE A 129 12.06 25.09 -4.79
N ASN A 130 12.56 24.08 -5.50
CA ASN A 130 13.91 24.10 -6.05
C ASN A 130 14.12 25.22 -7.09
N GLU A 131 13.11 25.48 -7.90
CA GLU A 131 13.16 26.50 -8.96
C GLU A 131 12.85 27.93 -8.44
N SER A 132 12.36 28.05 -7.22
CA SER A 132 12.13 29.36 -6.58
C SER A 132 13.43 30.07 -6.23
N LYS A 133 13.39 31.38 -6.01
CA LYS A 133 14.52 32.11 -5.48
C LYS A 133 14.71 31.86 -3.98
N HIS A 134 13.62 31.86 -3.25
CA HIS A 134 13.57 31.51 -1.84
C HIS A 134 12.26 30.79 -1.53
N THR A 135 12.34 29.70 -0.76
CA THR A 135 11.18 29.03 -0.18
C THR A 135 11.35 28.94 1.33
N TRP A 136 10.36 29.43 2.07
CA TRP A 136 10.23 29.19 3.51
C TRP A 136 9.05 28.27 3.76
N SER A 137 9.27 27.22 4.55
CA SER A 137 8.28 26.19 4.83
C SER A 137 8.16 25.89 6.31
N TRP A 138 6.92 25.71 6.79
CA TRP A 138 6.58 25.40 8.19
C TRP A 138 5.69 24.16 8.25
N GLY A 139 5.96 23.25 9.20
CA GLY A 139 5.10 22.08 9.42
C GLY A 139 5.83 20.81 9.82
N SER A 140 5.38 19.68 9.28
CA SER A 140 5.85 18.35 9.65
C SER A 140 7.30 18.07 9.29
N PRO A 141 8.07 17.47 10.21
CA PRO A 141 9.43 17.00 9.96
C PRO A 141 9.51 15.83 8.97
N ASP A 142 8.39 15.17 8.68
CA ASP A 142 8.36 14.05 7.72
C ASP A 142 8.20 14.53 6.26
N ILE A 143 7.68 15.72 6.03
CA ILE A 143 7.41 16.26 4.67
C ILE A 143 8.43 17.32 4.25
N LEU A 144 8.66 18.33 5.07
CA LEU A 144 9.44 19.52 4.67
C LEU A 144 10.90 19.20 4.29
N PRO A 145 11.63 18.38 5.06
CA PRO A 145 13.05 18.09 4.77
C PRO A 145 13.25 17.39 3.43
N MET A 146 12.25 16.68 2.92
CA MET A 146 12.30 15.99 1.63
C MET A 146 12.56 16.98 0.48
N PHE A 147 11.91 18.13 0.50
CA PHE A 147 12.08 19.17 -0.52
C PHE A 147 13.35 20.01 -0.32
N ALA A 148 13.74 20.27 0.91
CA ALA A 148 14.96 21.01 1.22
C ALA A 148 16.23 20.24 0.89
N LYS A 149 16.30 18.95 1.24
CA LYS A 149 17.44 18.07 0.93
C LYS A 149 17.58 17.77 -0.57
N GLY A 150 16.46 17.77 -1.32
CA GLY A 150 16.42 17.56 -2.77
C GLY A 150 16.75 18.82 -3.58
N ALA A 151 16.85 19.99 -2.95
CA ALA A 151 17.14 21.24 -3.64
C ALA A 151 18.62 21.33 -4.07
N THR A 152 18.86 22.01 -5.18
CA THR A 152 20.21 22.24 -5.73
C THR A 152 21.02 23.32 -5.02
N GLY A 153 20.39 24.05 -4.07
CA GLY A 153 20.99 25.12 -3.29
C GLY A 153 20.37 25.25 -1.90
N ASP A 154 20.91 26.14 -1.09
CA ASP A 154 20.51 26.38 0.31
C ASP A 154 19.38 27.41 0.43
N HIS A 155 18.50 27.54 -0.57
CA HIS A 155 17.43 28.52 -0.64
C HIS A 155 16.05 27.99 -0.21
N VAL A 156 15.96 26.73 0.21
CA VAL A 156 14.74 26.12 0.76
C VAL A 156 14.91 25.94 2.27
N TYR A 157 14.22 26.78 3.03
CA TYR A 157 14.32 26.83 4.49
C TYR A 157 13.15 26.07 5.12
N THR A 158 13.41 25.26 6.16
CA THR A 158 12.40 24.46 6.85
C THR A 158 12.34 24.78 8.33
N PHE A 159 11.13 24.93 8.85
CA PHE A 159 10.83 25.10 10.26
C PHE A 159 9.87 24.00 10.65
N CYS A 160 10.37 23.03 11.41
CA CYS A 160 9.59 21.87 11.79
C CYS A 160 9.35 21.86 13.30
N TYR A 161 8.17 21.44 13.72
CA TYR A 161 7.94 21.02 15.10
C TYR A 161 8.62 19.67 15.35
N THR A 162 8.67 19.23 16.62
CA THR A 162 9.28 17.94 16.98
C THR A 162 8.37 16.79 16.55
N ALA A 163 8.95 15.64 16.16
CA ALA A 163 8.17 14.47 15.74
C ALA A 163 7.25 13.94 16.86
N GLU A 164 7.58 14.19 18.12
CA GLU A 164 6.76 13.83 19.26
C GLU A 164 5.44 14.60 19.32
N SER A 165 5.35 15.74 18.64
CA SER A 165 4.12 16.52 18.55
C SER A 165 3.05 15.86 17.65
N GLU A 166 3.45 14.95 16.77
CA GLU A 166 2.55 14.16 15.92
C GLU A 166 1.98 12.97 16.70
N ASP A 167 1.16 13.27 17.71
CA ASP A 167 0.56 12.27 18.61
C ASP A 167 -0.95 12.18 18.38
N PHE A 168 -1.42 11.05 17.88
CA PHE A 168 -2.86 10.73 17.72
C PHE A 168 -3.62 10.65 19.06
N GLY A 169 -2.91 10.53 20.17
CA GLY A 169 -3.47 10.55 21.52
C GLY A 169 -3.50 11.94 22.16
N ALA A 170 -3.07 12.99 21.46
CA ALA A 170 -3.03 14.35 21.97
C ALA A 170 -4.44 14.90 22.29
N GLN A 171 -4.50 15.88 23.18
CA GLN A 171 -5.76 16.50 23.57
C GLN A 171 -6.40 17.30 22.42
N ASP A 172 -5.59 18.00 21.64
CA ASP A 172 -6.03 18.77 20.47
C ASP A 172 -4.95 18.76 19.39
N ALA A 173 -5.16 17.95 18.35
CA ALA A 173 -4.26 17.88 17.21
C ALA A 173 -4.24 19.18 16.37
N ALA A 174 -5.23 20.07 16.52
CA ALA A 174 -5.23 21.37 15.89
C ALA A 174 -4.11 22.31 16.41
N GLU A 175 -3.45 21.94 17.50
CA GLU A 175 -2.23 22.63 17.97
C GLU A 175 -1.10 22.58 16.96
N LEU A 176 -1.03 21.55 16.12
CA LEU A 176 -0.06 21.44 15.03
C LEU A 176 -0.23 22.58 14.02
N ASP A 177 -1.48 22.86 13.65
CA ASP A 177 -1.79 23.95 12.71
C ASP A 177 -1.59 25.33 13.35
N THR A 178 -2.00 25.47 14.60
CA THR A 178 -1.78 26.71 15.39
C THR A 178 -0.29 27.02 15.53
N TRP A 179 0.52 25.97 15.77
CA TRP A 179 1.99 26.12 15.82
C TRP A 179 2.53 26.73 14.52
N VAL A 180 2.07 26.25 13.36
CA VAL A 180 2.48 26.76 12.05
C VAL A 180 2.11 28.23 11.91
N PHE A 181 0.87 28.60 12.20
CA PHE A 181 0.40 29.99 12.08
C PHE A 181 1.16 30.94 13.02
N ASP A 182 1.40 30.54 14.26
CA ASP A 182 2.11 31.35 15.23
C ASP A 182 3.59 31.54 14.87
N HIS A 183 4.24 30.51 14.37
CA HIS A 183 5.63 30.59 13.91
C HIS A 183 5.78 31.47 12.66
N VAL A 184 4.83 31.39 11.72
CA VAL A 184 4.81 32.30 10.56
C VAL A 184 4.65 33.76 11.02
N LYS A 185 3.71 34.01 11.92
CA LYS A 185 3.51 35.38 12.49
C LYS A 185 4.77 35.90 13.19
N SER A 186 5.39 35.05 14.01
CA SER A 186 6.65 35.38 14.71
C SER A 186 7.80 35.63 13.74
N PHE A 187 7.92 34.82 12.70
CA PHE A 187 8.92 34.94 11.64
C PHE A 187 8.81 36.29 10.92
N PHE A 188 7.63 36.67 10.48
CA PHE A 188 7.40 37.98 9.81
C PHE A 188 7.61 39.16 10.75
N ASN A 189 7.25 39.04 12.02
CA ASN A 189 7.53 40.09 13.00
C ASN A 189 9.03 40.27 13.23
N SER A 190 9.78 39.17 13.35
CA SER A 190 11.25 39.23 13.53
C SER A 190 11.99 39.67 12.27
N SER A 191 11.44 39.39 11.08
CA SER A 191 12.05 39.82 9.81
C SER A 191 12.20 41.35 9.68
N ARG A 192 11.31 42.10 10.31
CA ARG A 192 11.37 43.57 10.31
C ARG A 192 12.64 44.12 10.98
N SER A 193 13.23 43.36 11.89
CA SER A 193 14.50 43.76 12.57
C SER A 193 15.75 43.20 11.86
N ASN A 194 15.60 42.30 10.91
CA ASN A 194 16.68 41.68 10.16
C ASN A 194 16.63 42.13 8.69
N GLN A 195 17.48 43.10 8.34
CA GLN A 195 17.45 43.70 7.02
C GLN A 195 17.76 42.75 5.87
N THR A 196 18.59 41.72 6.08
CA THR A 196 18.92 40.72 5.05
C THR A 196 17.72 39.84 4.77
N LEU A 197 17.03 39.37 5.81
CA LEU A 197 15.83 38.58 5.70
C LEU A 197 14.67 39.41 5.10
N PHE A 198 14.51 40.67 5.55
CA PHE A 198 13.51 41.57 4.98
C PHE A 198 13.72 41.80 3.49
N SER A 199 14.98 41.99 3.06
CA SER A 199 15.31 42.12 1.64
C SER A 199 14.96 40.85 0.85
N ALA A 200 15.32 39.66 1.36
CA ALA A 200 15.03 38.42 0.70
C ALA A 200 13.52 38.14 0.57
N LEU A 201 12.72 38.47 1.58
CA LEU A 201 11.28 38.37 1.54
C LEU A 201 10.60 39.27 0.51
N ASN A 202 11.23 40.39 0.19
CA ASN A 202 10.72 41.36 -0.81
C ASN A 202 11.20 41.05 -2.24
N GLU A 203 11.97 40.01 -2.45
CA GLU A 203 12.37 39.59 -3.79
C GLU A 203 11.21 38.96 -4.58
N GLU A 204 11.47 38.70 -5.86
CA GLU A 204 10.54 37.99 -6.73
C GLU A 204 10.78 36.48 -6.68
N LYS A 205 9.79 35.67 -7.08
CA LYS A 205 9.87 34.21 -7.08
C LYS A 205 10.02 33.59 -5.69
N VAL A 206 9.32 34.16 -4.72
CA VAL A 206 9.28 33.70 -3.34
C VAL A 206 8.11 32.76 -3.12
N VAL A 207 8.35 31.68 -2.39
CA VAL A 207 7.32 30.71 -1.99
C VAL A 207 7.26 30.61 -0.47
N LEU A 208 6.06 30.72 0.07
CA LEU A 208 5.75 30.45 1.47
C LEU A 208 4.89 29.19 1.53
N PHE A 209 5.36 28.16 2.19
CA PHE A 209 4.67 26.88 2.28
C PHE A 209 4.25 26.57 3.71
N LEU A 210 2.96 26.46 3.95
CA LEU A 210 2.37 26.11 5.24
C LEU A 210 1.73 24.74 5.14
N HIS A 211 2.34 23.76 5.79
CA HIS A 211 1.86 22.39 5.89
C HIS A 211 1.08 22.20 7.19
N LEU A 212 -0.23 21.95 7.08
CA LEU A 212 -1.20 21.93 8.17
C LEU A 212 -1.66 20.47 8.38
N LEU A 213 -1.04 19.77 9.33
CA LEU A 213 -1.25 18.33 9.57
C LEU A 213 -2.40 18.04 10.55
N GLY A 214 -2.90 19.03 11.27
CA GLY A 214 -3.87 18.81 12.35
C GLY A 214 -5.15 18.14 11.92
N ILE A 215 -5.66 18.43 10.72
CA ILE A 215 -6.90 17.85 10.19
C ILE A 215 -6.72 16.35 9.95
N ASP A 216 -5.60 15.92 9.38
CA ASP A 216 -5.30 14.50 9.17
C ASP A 216 -5.19 13.75 10.51
N THR A 217 -4.45 14.28 11.45
CA THR A 217 -4.29 13.70 12.80
C THR A 217 -5.64 13.58 13.53
N ASN A 218 -6.49 14.60 13.46
CA ASN A 218 -7.85 14.54 14.00
C ASN A 218 -8.75 13.55 13.25
N GLY A 219 -8.58 13.43 11.95
CA GLY A 219 -9.30 12.45 11.14
C GLY A 219 -8.98 11.02 11.52
N HIS A 220 -7.71 10.69 11.75
CA HIS A 220 -7.27 9.40 12.24
C HIS A 220 -7.76 9.09 13.66
N ALA A 221 -7.64 10.07 14.56
CA ALA A 221 -8.00 9.89 15.97
C ALA A 221 -9.51 9.86 16.21
N HIS A 222 -10.28 10.73 15.55
CA HIS A 222 -11.67 11.01 15.88
C HIS A 222 -12.65 10.78 14.73
N ARG A 223 -12.18 10.52 13.52
CA ARG A 223 -12.98 10.36 12.28
C ARG A 223 -13.40 11.70 11.63
N PRO A 224 -13.62 11.73 10.31
CA PRO A 224 -13.97 12.98 9.59
C PRO A 224 -15.31 13.63 9.98
N TYR A 225 -16.25 12.87 10.51
CA TYR A 225 -17.54 13.42 10.96
C TYR A 225 -17.54 13.91 12.41
N SER A 226 -16.42 13.77 13.12
CA SER A 226 -16.28 14.21 14.51
C SER A 226 -16.33 15.73 14.63
N LYS A 227 -16.64 16.18 15.84
CA LYS A 227 -16.57 17.60 16.18
C LYS A 227 -15.13 18.11 16.09
N GLU A 228 -14.16 17.32 16.51
CA GLU A 228 -12.73 17.63 16.50
C GLU A 228 -12.22 17.93 15.08
N TYR A 229 -12.54 17.09 14.13
CA TYR A 229 -12.16 17.28 12.72
C TYR A 229 -12.80 18.55 12.14
N LYS A 230 -14.09 18.75 12.37
CA LYS A 230 -14.81 19.93 11.88
C LYS A 230 -14.31 21.22 12.52
N GLU A 231 -14.06 21.22 13.83
CA GLU A 231 -13.53 22.37 14.53
C GLU A 231 -12.10 22.71 14.06
N ASN A 232 -11.32 21.69 13.71
CA ASN A 232 -9.98 21.92 13.13
C ASN A 232 -10.06 22.61 11.77
N ILE A 233 -11.00 22.24 10.90
CA ILE A 233 -11.24 22.94 9.62
C ILE A 233 -11.53 24.43 9.89
N ARG A 234 -12.34 24.74 10.89
CA ARG A 234 -12.66 26.11 11.27
C ARG A 234 -11.41 26.85 11.76
N LYS A 235 -10.57 26.22 12.61
CA LYS A 235 -9.31 26.83 13.07
C LYS A 235 -8.35 27.09 11.90
N VAL A 236 -8.29 26.19 10.92
CA VAL A 236 -7.52 26.39 9.70
C VAL A 236 -8.07 27.58 8.91
N ASP A 237 -9.38 27.71 8.75
CA ASP A 237 -10.02 28.83 8.06
C ASP A 237 -9.67 30.17 8.72
N GLU A 238 -9.80 30.26 10.05
CA GLU A 238 -9.43 31.45 10.84
C GLU A 238 -7.93 31.77 10.73
N GLY A 239 -7.07 30.74 10.80
CA GLY A 239 -5.62 30.90 10.67
C GLY A 239 -5.19 31.37 9.28
N VAL A 240 -5.83 30.86 8.23
CA VAL A 240 -5.59 31.34 6.85
C VAL A 240 -5.98 32.80 6.70
N GLU A 241 -7.15 33.23 7.25
CA GLU A 241 -7.58 34.61 7.24
C GLU A 241 -6.56 35.53 7.93
N GLU A 242 -6.08 35.13 9.11
CA GLU A 242 -5.07 35.89 9.85
C GLU A 242 -3.75 35.99 9.07
N ILE A 243 -3.26 34.91 8.49
CA ILE A 243 -2.01 34.90 7.72
C ILE A 243 -2.14 35.76 6.46
N VAL A 244 -3.23 35.63 5.72
CA VAL A 244 -3.47 36.48 4.52
C VAL A 244 -3.51 37.96 4.90
N SER A 245 -4.26 38.31 5.94
CA SER A 245 -4.35 39.69 6.42
C SER A 245 -2.98 40.27 6.85
N MET A 246 -2.19 39.46 7.56
CA MET A 246 -0.83 39.82 7.97
C MET A 246 0.09 40.01 6.77
N LEU A 247 0.07 39.09 5.79
CA LEU A 247 0.91 39.17 4.59
C LEU A 247 0.55 40.40 3.72
N GLU A 248 -0.74 40.63 3.49
CA GLU A 248 -1.18 41.81 2.74
C GLU A 248 -0.74 43.10 3.43
N SER A 249 -0.86 43.20 4.76
CA SER A 249 -0.35 44.32 5.53
C SER A 249 1.19 44.47 5.47
N PHE A 250 1.92 43.34 5.53
CA PHE A 250 3.38 43.31 5.47
C PHE A 250 3.90 43.84 4.13
N TYR A 251 3.26 43.45 3.02
CA TYR A 251 3.64 43.87 1.67
C TYR A 251 2.91 45.14 1.20
N GLY A 252 2.14 45.79 2.06
CA GLY A 252 1.47 47.04 1.76
C GLY A 252 0.36 46.95 0.73
N ASN A 253 -0.34 45.81 0.66
CA ASN A 253 -1.42 45.53 -0.29
C ASN A 253 -1.01 45.77 -1.76
N ASP A 254 0.20 45.30 -2.12
CA ASP A 254 0.78 45.51 -3.45
C ASP A 254 0.09 44.72 -4.58
N GLY A 255 -0.83 43.79 -4.23
CA GLY A 255 -1.55 42.92 -5.17
C GLY A 255 -0.65 41.97 -5.96
N LYS A 256 0.51 41.59 -5.43
CA LYS A 256 1.51 40.72 -6.07
C LYS A 256 1.69 39.39 -5.41
N THR A 257 0.79 39.01 -4.50
CA THR A 257 0.79 37.71 -3.82
C THR A 257 -0.34 36.82 -4.35
N ALA A 258 0.00 35.63 -4.80
CA ALA A 258 -0.96 34.59 -5.16
C ALA A 258 -1.10 33.60 -4.00
N TYR A 259 -2.29 33.11 -3.76
CA TYR A 259 -2.63 32.16 -2.70
C TYR A 259 -3.25 30.91 -3.30
N ILE A 260 -2.84 29.76 -2.80
CA ILE A 260 -3.43 28.46 -3.14
C ILE A 260 -3.66 27.69 -1.85
N LEU A 261 -4.89 27.20 -1.64
CA LEU A 261 -5.22 26.25 -0.59
C LEU A 261 -5.69 24.95 -1.23
N THR A 262 -5.10 23.86 -0.82
CA THR A 262 -5.42 22.51 -1.28
C THR A 262 -5.15 21.47 -0.21
N SER A 263 -5.37 20.22 -0.52
CA SER A 263 -4.98 19.07 0.30
C SER A 263 -4.22 18.06 -0.54
N ASP A 264 -3.34 17.33 0.09
CA ASP A 264 -2.55 16.26 -0.52
C ASP A 264 -3.37 14.98 -0.76
N HIS A 265 -4.27 14.65 0.16
CA HIS A 265 -5.30 13.60 0.05
C HIS A 265 -6.50 13.93 0.95
N GLY A 266 -7.59 13.21 0.76
CA GLY A 266 -8.71 13.20 1.68
C GLY A 266 -8.61 12.03 2.65
N MET A 267 -9.75 11.66 3.24
CA MET A 267 -9.81 10.62 4.25
C MET A 267 -11.13 9.85 4.16
N THR A 268 -11.11 8.55 4.42
CA THR A 268 -12.32 7.73 4.50
C THR A 268 -13.14 8.05 5.75
N ASP A 269 -14.42 7.70 5.75
CA ASP A 269 -15.31 7.90 6.90
C ASP A 269 -14.83 7.20 8.17
N TRP A 270 -14.03 6.15 8.04
CA TRP A 270 -13.42 5.42 9.14
C TRP A 270 -12.02 5.92 9.55
N GLY A 271 -11.59 7.08 9.03
CA GLY A 271 -10.36 7.74 9.45
C GLY A 271 -9.08 7.07 8.98
N SER A 272 -9.04 6.63 7.73
CA SER A 272 -7.83 6.11 7.07
C SER A 272 -7.73 6.60 5.64
N HIS A 273 -6.55 6.47 5.05
CA HIS A 273 -6.27 6.82 3.66
C HIS A 273 -5.26 5.83 3.06
N GLY A 274 -4.88 5.99 1.79
CA GLY A 274 -3.91 5.15 1.09
C GLY A 274 -4.51 4.23 0.04
N ALA A 275 -5.79 3.87 0.14
CA ALA A 275 -6.46 2.89 -0.72
C ALA A 275 -7.16 3.46 -1.95
N GLY A 276 -7.35 4.79 -2.03
CA GLY A 276 -7.97 5.45 -3.17
C GLY A 276 -9.49 5.42 -3.20
N HIS A 277 -10.13 5.39 -2.04
CA HIS A 277 -11.57 5.62 -1.94
C HIS A 277 -11.92 7.04 -2.46
N PRO A 278 -13.10 7.29 -3.07
CA PRO A 278 -13.46 8.64 -3.56
C PRO A 278 -13.29 9.75 -2.54
N SER A 279 -13.58 9.50 -1.26
CA SER A 279 -13.36 10.47 -0.17
C SER A 279 -11.89 10.77 0.13
N GLU A 280 -10.96 9.91 -0.33
CA GLU A 280 -9.52 10.14 -0.24
C GLU A 280 -8.97 10.87 -1.47
N THR A 281 -9.58 10.66 -2.64
CA THR A 281 -9.07 11.17 -3.93
C THR A 281 -9.63 12.53 -4.32
N LEU A 282 -10.72 12.96 -3.70
CA LEU A 282 -11.37 14.24 -3.98
C LEU A 282 -10.98 15.27 -2.92
N THR A 283 -10.04 16.13 -3.27
CA THR A 283 -9.51 17.19 -2.38
C THR A 283 -9.92 18.56 -2.89
N PRO A 284 -10.05 19.57 -2.01
CA PRO A 284 -10.40 20.91 -2.44
C PRO A 284 -9.23 21.61 -3.11
N LEU A 285 -9.53 22.51 -4.03
CA LEU A 285 -8.59 23.47 -4.56
C LEU A 285 -9.27 24.84 -4.58
N ILE A 286 -8.68 25.80 -3.89
CA ILE A 286 -9.09 27.21 -3.91
C ILE A 286 -7.86 28.05 -4.23
N ALA A 287 -7.94 28.92 -5.23
CA ALA A 287 -6.88 29.83 -5.59
C ALA A 287 -7.42 31.25 -5.67
N TRP A 288 -6.62 32.22 -5.21
CA TRP A 288 -7.00 33.65 -5.27
C TRP A 288 -5.76 34.56 -5.26
N GLY A 289 -5.97 35.82 -5.45
CA GLY A 289 -4.90 36.83 -5.43
C GLY A 289 -4.31 37.13 -6.80
N ALA A 290 -3.04 37.47 -6.83
CA ALA A 290 -2.35 37.95 -8.05
C ALA A 290 -2.36 36.88 -9.15
N GLY A 291 -2.85 37.25 -10.31
CA GLY A 291 -2.87 36.33 -11.48
C GLY A 291 -3.90 35.23 -11.45
N VAL A 292 -4.79 35.20 -10.47
CA VAL A 292 -5.87 34.22 -10.37
C VAL A 292 -7.21 34.84 -10.76
N ASN A 293 -8.02 34.09 -11.51
CA ASN A 293 -9.34 34.52 -11.93
C ASN A 293 -10.28 34.73 -10.73
N TYR A 294 -11.15 35.73 -10.88
CA TYR A 294 -12.32 35.89 -10.01
C TYR A 294 -13.36 34.83 -10.31
N PRO A 295 -14.33 34.58 -9.38
CA PRO A 295 -15.40 33.63 -9.59
C PRO A 295 -16.15 33.93 -10.89
N GLN A 296 -16.40 32.89 -11.69
CA GLN A 296 -17.16 32.99 -12.93
C GLN A 296 -18.55 32.43 -12.70
N GLU A 297 -19.57 33.29 -12.90
CA GLU A 297 -20.96 32.84 -12.84
C GLU A 297 -21.32 32.06 -14.11
N VAL A 298 -22.01 30.95 -13.92
CA VAL A 298 -22.51 30.09 -15.00
C VAL A 298 -24.00 29.78 -14.77
N THR A 299 -24.75 29.67 -15.85
CA THR A 299 -26.17 29.32 -15.80
C THR A 299 -26.41 27.83 -15.73
N SER A 300 -25.51 27.05 -16.27
CA SER A 300 -25.54 25.58 -16.20
C SER A 300 -24.16 24.99 -16.39
N GLN A 301 -23.87 23.92 -15.69
CA GLN A 301 -22.66 23.12 -15.86
C GLN A 301 -23.01 21.65 -15.58
N LEU A 302 -22.38 20.73 -16.33
CA LEU A 302 -22.63 19.31 -16.27
C LEU A 302 -21.43 18.60 -15.67
N PHE A 303 -21.66 17.92 -14.55
CA PHE A 303 -20.73 16.98 -13.92
C PHE A 303 -21.47 15.65 -13.68
N GLU A 304 -20.73 14.57 -13.61
CA GLU A 304 -21.30 13.23 -13.35
C GLU A 304 -21.79 13.08 -11.89
N ASP A 305 -21.32 13.97 -11.00
CA ASP A 305 -21.68 13.99 -9.59
C ASP A 305 -22.76 15.06 -9.27
N ASN A 306 -23.33 14.98 -8.07
CA ASN A 306 -24.35 15.92 -7.57
C ASN A 306 -23.78 16.98 -6.62
N PHE A 307 -22.46 17.08 -6.48
CA PHE A 307 -21.80 17.93 -5.49
C PHE A 307 -22.16 19.41 -5.59
N LEU A 308 -22.30 19.91 -6.80
CA LEU A 308 -22.68 21.31 -7.03
C LEU A 308 -24.00 21.66 -6.34
N LYS A 309 -24.99 20.77 -6.44
CA LYS A 309 -26.31 20.95 -5.81
C LYS A 309 -26.24 20.79 -4.30
N GLU A 310 -25.53 19.77 -3.85
CA GLU A 310 -25.35 19.47 -2.42
C GLU A 310 -24.61 20.61 -1.70
N TRP A 311 -23.59 21.19 -2.35
CA TRP A 311 -22.80 22.29 -1.79
C TRP A 311 -23.36 23.68 -2.07
N LYS A 312 -24.47 23.78 -2.81
CA LYS A 312 -25.08 25.05 -3.25
C LYS A 312 -24.12 25.98 -4.01
N LEU A 313 -23.37 25.40 -4.94
CA LEU A 313 -22.39 26.09 -5.77
C LEU A 313 -22.73 26.00 -7.27
N GLU A 314 -23.98 25.76 -7.61
CA GLU A 314 -24.44 25.53 -9.00
C GLU A 314 -24.16 26.71 -9.92
N ASN A 315 -24.20 27.94 -9.38
CA ASN A 315 -24.02 29.17 -10.15
C ASN A 315 -22.54 29.57 -10.33
N LEU A 316 -21.63 28.91 -9.65
CA LEU A 316 -20.18 29.20 -9.72
C LEU A 316 -19.47 28.14 -10.52
N LYS A 317 -18.68 28.57 -11.49
CA LYS A 317 -17.93 27.64 -12.35
C LYS A 317 -16.94 26.82 -11.53
N ARG A 318 -17.13 25.50 -11.58
CA ARG A 318 -16.22 24.52 -10.97
C ARG A 318 -15.13 24.14 -11.99
N MET A 319 -13.89 24.14 -11.56
CA MET A 319 -12.71 23.89 -12.40
C MET A 319 -11.86 22.77 -11.78
N ASP A 320 -12.15 21.55 -12.11
CA ASP A 320 -11.42 20.38 -11.60
C ASP A 320 -10.06 20.23 -12.27
N VAL A 321 -9.09 19.77 -11.49
CA VAL A 321 -7.72 19.53 -11.95
C VAL A 321 -7.23 18.17 -11.46
N ASN A 322 -6.21 17.61 -12.12
CA ASN A 322 -5.40 16.59 -11.50
C ASN A 322 -4.43 17.23 -10.51
N GLN A 323 -4.10 16.55 -9.44
CA GLN A 323 -3.21 17.08 -8.41
C GLN A 323 -1.86 17.57 -8.96
N ALA A 324 -1.28 16.83 -9.92
CA ALA A 324 -0.03 17.22 -10.58
C ALA A 324 -0.14 18.53 -11.40
N ASP A 325 -1.33 18.99 -11.76
CA ASP A 325 -1.54 20.22 -12.54
C ASP A 325 -1.30 21.49 -11.69
N ILE A 326 -1.26 21.36 -10.38
CA ILE A 326 -1.03 22.47 -9.44
C ILE A 326 0.42 22.97 -9.53
N ALA A 327 1.40 22.10 -9.75
CA ALA A 327 2.80 22.50 -9.92
C ALA A 327 3.02 23.44 -11.12
N PRO A 328 2.53 23.12 -12.33
CA PRO A 328 2.54 24.07 -13.46
C PRO A 328 1.79 25.36 -13.17
N LEU A 329 0.66 25.32 -12.46
CA LEU A 329 -0.08 26.52 -12.07
C LEU A 329 0.78 27.43 -11.19
N MET A 330 1.40 26.91 -10.15
CA MET A 330 2.29 27.64 -9.28
C MET A 330 3.48 28.23 -10.04
N ALA A 331 4.14 27.42 -10.86
CA ALA A 331 5.27 27.87 -11.67
C ALA A 331 4.90 29.01 -12.62
N SER A 332 3.75 28.94 -13.27
CA SER A 332 3.26 29.99 -14.16
C SER A 332 2.91 31.28 -13.42
N LEU A 333 2.33 31.18 -12.22
CA LEU A 333 1.94 32.35 -11.42
C LEU A 333 3.14 33.23 -11.00
N ILE A 334 4.24 32.61 -10.58
CA ILE A 334 5.43 33.29 -10.07
C ILE A 334 6.58 33.36 -11.08
N GLY A 335 6.43 32.75 -12.26
CA GLY A 335 7.40 32.80 -13.34
C GLY A 335 8.69 32.04 -13.05
N VAL A 336 8.63 30.94 -12.36
CA VAL A 336 9.73 29.98 -12.22
C VAL A 336 9.67 28.93 -13.33
N PRO A 337 10.78 28.24 -13.64
CA PRO A 337 10.74 27.11 -14.54
C PRO A 337 9.73 26.05 -14.08
N PHE A 338 9.10 25.38 -15.04
CA PHE A 338 8.25 24.23 -14.72
C PHE A 338 9.13 23.08 -14.21
N PRO A 339 8.74 22.38 -13.12
CA PRO A 339 9.53 21.26 -12.61
C PRO A 339 9.83 20.26 -13.71
N LEU A 340 11.08 19.82 -13.82
CA LEU A 340 11.58 19.04 -14.96
C LEU A 340 10.81 17.74 -15.20
N ASN A 341 10.39 17.04 -14.13
CA ASN A 341 9.64 15.79 -14.21
C ASN A 341 8.13 15.97 -14.11
N SER A 342 7.63 17.20 -14.14
CA SER A 342 6.19 17.45 -14.07
C SER A 342 5.45 16.81 -15.25
N VAL A 343 4.38 16.08 -14.95
CA VAL A 343 3.43 15.52 -15.91
C VAL A 343 2.11 16.30 -15.92
N GLY A 344 2.05 17.38 -15.13
CA GLY A 344 0.87 18.21 -15.02
C GLY A 344 0.64 19.05 -16.28
N THR A 345 -0.63 19.31 -16.55
CA THR A 345 -1.08 20.22 -17.61
C THR A 345 -1.57 21.52 -16.98
N LEU A 346 -1.02 22.65 -17.40
CA LEU A 346 -1.36 23.96 -16.84
C LEU A 346 -2.88 24.24 -16.94
N PRO A 347 -3.57 24.44 -15.80
CA PRO A 347 -5.00 24.73 -15.80
C PRO A 347 -5.25 26.21 -16.08
N LEU A 348 -5.34 26.58 -17.35
CA LEU A 348 -5.46 27.98 -17.80
C LEU A 348 -6.70 28.71 -17.27
N GLU A 349 -7.72 27.98 -16.90
CA GLU A 349 -8.97 28.55 -16.37
C GLU A 349 -8.79 29.26 -15.04
N TYR A 350 -7.76 28.91 -14.28
CA TYR A 350 -7.38 29.58 -13.02
C TYR A 350 -6.63 30.90 -13.25
N LEU A 351 -6.02 31.10 -14.44
CA LEU A 351 -5.17 32.24 -14.71
C LEU A 351 -5.96 33.47 -15.17
N ASN A 352 -5.80 34.57 -14.46
CA ASN A 352 -6.24 35.89 -14.89
C ASN A 352 -5.07 36.64 -15.53
N ASN A 353 -4.87 36.39 -16.81
CA ASN A 353 -3.82 37.06 -17.58
C ASN A 353 -4.22 37.15 -19.06
N SER A 354 -3.42 37.82 -19.88
CA SER A 354 -3.67 37.95 -21.31
C SER A 354 -3.66 36.55 -22.01
N ASP A 355 -4.42 36.42 -23.07
CA ASP A 355 -4.43 35.18 -23.87
C ASP A 355 -3.06 34.86 -24.43
N HIS A 356 -2.25 35.90 -24.71
CA HIS A 356 -0.85 35.73 -25.08
C HIS A 356 -0.03 35.07 -23.99
N PHE A 357 -0.14 35.52 -22.75
CA PHE A 357 0.53 34.87 -21.60
C PHE A 357 0.09 33.41 -21.43
N LYS A 358 -1.19 33.17 -21.50
CA LYS A 358 -1.77 31.80 -21.41
C LYS A 358 -1.23 30.86 -22.49
N ALA A 359 -1.17 31.36 -23.73
CA ALA A 359 -0.65 30.61 -24.87
C ALA A 359 0.86 30.33 -24.73
N GLU A 360 1.66 31.31 -24.32
CA GLU A 360 3.10 31.15 -24.09
C GLU A 360 3.38 30.20 -22.92
N SER A 361 2.63 30.30 -21.81
CA SER A 361 2.77 29.41 -20.67
C SER A 361 2.39 27.96 -21.03
N MET A 362 1.32 27.75 -21.77
CA MET A 362 0.92 26.43 -22.26
C MET A 362 1.93 25.83 -23.24
N PHE A 363 2.51 26.67 -24.11
CA PHE A 363 3.57 26.25 -25.03
C PHE A 363 4.82 25.81 -24.23
N THR A 364 5.21 26.57 -23.23
CA THR A 364 6.34 26.23 -22.35
C THR A 364 6.10 24.90 -21.60
N ASN A 365 4.90 24.70 -21.08
CA ASN A 365 4.52 23.44 -20.45
C ASN A 365 4.58 22.28 -21.45
N ALA A 366 4.11 22.49 -22.69
CA ALA A 366 4.18 21.49 -23.75
C ALA A 366 5.63 21.12 -24.11
N VAL A 367 6.52 22.11 -24.18
CA VAL A 367 7.94 21.89 -24.45
C VAL A 367 8.60 21.12 -23.30
N GLN A 368 8.29 21.46 -22.06
CA GLN A 368 8.83 20.78 -20.87
C GLN A 368 8.44 19.31 -20.84
N VAL A 369 7.16 18.97 -21.10
CA VAL A 369 6.69 17.58 -21.15
C VAL A 369 7.27 16.82 -22.37
N LEU A 370 7.34 17.50 -23.52
CA LEU A 370 7.94 16.94 -24.74
C LEU A 370 9.44 16.60 -24.53
N GLU A 371 10.16 17.40 -23.77
CA GLU A 371 11.56 17.17 -23.50
C GLU A 371 11.78 15.90 -22.68
N GLN A 372 10.95 15.65 -21.67
CA GLN A 372 10.96 14.37 -20.94
C GLN A 372 10.79 13.19 -21.89
N PHE A 373 9.78 13.29 -22.78
CA PHE A 373 9.51 12.25 -23.77
C PHE A 373 10.73 12.03 -24.70
N LYS A 374 11.36 13.09 -25.21
CA LYS A 374 12.54 13.00 -26.09
C LYS A 374 13.74 12.34 -25.40
N VAL A 375 14.01 12.73 -24.16
CA VAL A 375 15.12 12.18 -23.39
C VAL A 375 14.88 10.68 -23.14
N LYS A 376 13.67 10.30 -22.71
CA LYS A 376 13.33 8.91 -22.46
C LYS A 376 13.34 8.06 -23.74
N MET A 377 12.83 8.58 -24.84
CA MET A 377 12.92 7.95 -26.15
C MET A 377 14.38 7.71 -26.56
N SER A 378 15.24 8.73 -26.41
CA SER A 378 16.66 8.64 -26.76
C SER A 378 17.40 7.60 -25.89
N GLN A 379 17.09 7.55 -24.60
CA GLN A 379 17.63 6.53 -23.70
C GLN A 379 17.24 5.13 -24.17
N LYS A 380 15.97 4.90 -24.52
CA LYS A 380 15.49 3.60 -25.01
C LYS A 380 16.06 3.25 -26.36
N LYS A 381 16.20 4.21 -27.27
CA LYS A 381 16.82 4.01 -28.58
C LYS A 381 18.29 3.60 -28.48
N ARG A 382 19.03 4.13 -27.49
CA ARG A 382 20.43 3.74 -27.26
C ARG A 382 20.58 2.36 -26.66
N THR A 383 19.64 1.94 -25.80
CA THR A 383 19.69 0.65 -25.09
C THR A 383 18.94 -0.48 -25.82
N THR A 384 18.39 -0.23 -27.01
CA THR A 384 17.69 -1.23 -27.81
C THR A 384 18.34 -1.33 -29.19
N LEU A 385 18.52 -2.54 -29.69
CA LEU A 385 19.03 -2.77 -31.04
C LEU A 385 18.13 -2.08 -32.07
N SER A 386 18.70 -1.40 -33.03
CA SER A 386 17.98 -0.53 -33.97
C SER A 386 16.86 -1.24 -34.74
N PHE A 387 17.02 -2.54 -35.05
CA PHE A 387 16.01 -3.34 -35.76
C PHE A 387 14.89 -3.86 -34.85
N LEU A 388 15.09 -3.84 -33.51
CA LEU A 388 14.07 -4.19 -32.50
C LEU A 388 13.39 -2.97 -31.92
N PHE A 389 13.97 -1.78 -32.08
CA PHE A 389 13.40 -0.56 -31.54
C PHE A 389 12.11 -0.21 -32.27
N THR A 390 11.01 -0.19 -31.53
CA THR A 390 9.71 0.21 -32.02
C THR A 390 9.37 1.61 -31.52
N PRO A 391 9.44 2.64 -32.37
CA PRO A 391 9.13 4.01 -31.96
C PRO A 391 7.64 4.20 -31.69
N PHE A 392 7.33 5.16 -30.83
CA PHE A 392 5.95 5.60 -30.58
C PHE A 392 5.45 6.38 -31.81
N LYS A 393 4.70 5.71 -32.68
CA LYS A 393 4.26 6.21 -33.99
C LYS A 393 3.48 7.53 -33.95
N PRO A 394 2.55 7.79 -32.96
CA PRO A 394 1.76 9.01 -32.96
C PRO A 394 2.57 10.29 -32.76
N LEU A 395 3.80 10.20 -32.26
CA LEU A 395 4.67 11.36 -32.00
C LEU A 395 6.10 11.09 -32.53
N SER A 396 6.20 10.92 -33.87
CA SER A 396 7.49 10.78 -34.54
C SER A 396 8.30 12.08 -34.49
N ASP A 397 9.61 12.01 -34.77
CA ASP A 397 10.48 13.19 -34.75
C ASP A 397 9.98 14.31 -35.67
N SER A 398 9.43 13.97 -36.84
CA SER A 398 8.82 14.92 -37.76
C SER A 398 7.55 15.57 -37.18
N GLU A 399 6.69 14.78 -36.53
CA GLU A 399 5.49 15.30 -35.90
C GLU A 399 5.79 16.22 -34.71
N GLN A 400 6.80 15.93 -33.91
CA GLN A 400 7.24 16.78 -32.81
C GLN A 400 7.62 18.17 -33.31
N ILE A 401 8.42 18.21 -34.40
CA ILE A 401 8.86 19.47 -35.02
C ILE A 401 7.66 20.21 -35.62
N ASN A 402 6.75 19.49 -36.24
CA ASN A 402 5.54 20.07 -36.84
C ASN A 402 4.63 20.71 -35.78
N PHE A 403 4.37 20.01 -34.69
CA PHE A 403 3.57 20.56 -33.57
C PHE A 403 4.19 21.85 -33.02
N LEU A 404 5.50 21.86 -32.74
CA LEU A 404 6.17 23.03 -32.20
C LEU A 404 6.17 24.22 -33.16
N LYS A 405 6.47 23.99 -34.44
CA LYS A 405 6.43 25.06 -35.46
C LYS A 405 5.03 25.64 -35.62
N LYS A 406 4.02 24.78 -35.69
CA LYS A 406 2.63 25.17 -35.87
C LYS A 406 2.09 25.93 -34.66
N ALA A 407 2.41 25.47 -33.44
CA ALA A 407 2.02 26.17 -32.22
C ALA A 407 2.67 27.57 -32.13
N ARG A 408 3.98 27.66 -32.44
CA ARG A 408 4.68 28.94 -32.48
C ARG A 408 4.11 29.90 -33.53
N LEU A 409 3.78 29.38 -34.72
CA LEU A 409 3.14 30.14 -35.78
C LEU A 409 1.77 30.71 -35.34
N TYR A 410 0.95 29.88 -34.67
CA TYR A 410 -0.35 30.31 -34.16
C TYR A 410 -0.22 31.42 -33.11
N ILE A 411 0.77 31.34 -32.22
CA ILE A 411 1.05 32.40 -31.25
C ILE A 411 1.46 33.71 -31.96
N GLN A 412 2.32 33.62 -32.98
CA GLN A 412 2.74 34.79 -33.78
C GLN A 412 1.57 35.42 -34.55
N GLN A 413 0.63 34.61 -35.03
CA GLN A 413 -0.58 35.06 -35.69
C GLN A 413 -1.70 35.49 -34.75
N GLN A 414 -1.45 35.53 -33.44
CA GLN A 414 -2.43 35.88 -32.38
C GLN A 414 -3.62 34.89 -32.32
N LYS A 415 -3.47 33.69 -32.84
CA LYS A 415 -4.46 32.60 -32.72
C LYS A 415 -4.23 31.77 -31.47
N TYR A 416 -4.48 32.40 -30.32
CA TYR A 416 -4.09 31.84 -29.02
C TYR A 416 -4.91 30.59 -28.65
N SER A 417 -6.19 30.54 -28.95
CA SER A 417 -7.05 29.40 -28.66
C SER A 417 -6.63 28.15 -29.43
N GLU A 418 -6.26 28.29 -30.69
CA GLU A 418 -5.76 27.19 -31.53
C GLU A 418 -4.37 26.74 -31.06
N ALA A 419 -3.51 27.67 -30.67
CA ALA A 419 -2.20 27.35 -30.09
C ALA A 419 -2.34 26.55 -28.80
N VAL A 420 -3.23 26.95 -27.89
CA VAL A 420 -3.50 26.25 -26.63
C VAL A 420 -4.05 24.85 -26.88
N SER A 421 -5.01 24.70 -27.79
CA SER A 421 -5.58 23.39 -28.14
C SER A 421 -4.51 22.45 -28.72
N LEU A 422 -3.65 22.97 -29.61
CA LEU A 422 -2.55 22.20 -30.19
C LEU A 422 -1.52 21.80 -29.13
N CYS A 423 -1.16 22.67 -28.20
CA CYS A 423 -0.24 22.37 -27.11
C CYS A 423 -0.82 21.32 -26.15
N LYS A 424 -2.10 21.40 -25.81
CA LYS A 424 -2.77 20.36 -25.00
C LYS A 424 -2.74 18.99 -25.68
N THR A 425 -2.96 18.96 -26.99
CA THR A 425 -2.85 17.72 -27.78
C THR A 425 -1.43 17.17 -27.74
N LEU A 426 -0.42 18.03 -27.90
CA LEU A 426 0.99 17.65 -27.82
C LEU A 426 1.34 17.09 -26.42
N ILE A 427 0.90 17.73 -25.35
CA ILE A 427 1.11 17.24 -23.96
C ILE A 427 0.51 15.84 -23.81
N ASN A 428 -0.72 15.64 -24.24
CA ASN A 428 -1.38 14.34 -24.14
C ASN A 428 -0.65 13.24 -24.93
N LEU A 429 -0.16 13.55 -26.13
CA LEU A 429 0.62 12.61 -26.91
C LEU A 429 1.99 12.33 -26.29
N ALA A 430 2.66 13.36 -25.79
CA ALA A 430 3.94 13.21 -25.12
C ALA A 430 3.84 12.39 -23.83
N LEU A 431 2.80 12.58 -23.02
CA LEU A 431 2.54 11.78 -21.82
C LEU A 431 2.23 10.31 -22.16
N LYS A 432 1.44 10.05 -23.21
CA LYS A 432 1.21 8.69 -23.69
C LYS A 432 2.49 8.04 -24.17
N GLY A 433 3.32 8.78 -24.91
CA GLY A 433 4.61 8.30 -25.39
C GLY A 433 5.61 8.08 -24.24
N LEU A 434 5.62 8.94 -23.23
CA LEU A 434 6.42 8.78 -22.02
C LEU A 434 6.05 7.50 -21.28
N SER A 435 4.75 7.27 -21.07
CA SER A 435 4.23 6.02 -20.49
C SER A 435 4.62 4.80 -21.33
N TYR A 436 4.54 4.89 -22.67
CA TYR A 436 4.96 3.83 -23.58
C TYR A 436 6.44 3.46 -23.35
N TYR A 437 7.34 4.43 -23.25
CA TYR A 437 8.76 4.15 -23.02
C TYR A 437 9.11 3.74 -21.60
N HIS A 438 8.35 4.17 -20.58
CA HIS A 438 8.49 3.66 -19.22
C HIS A 438 8.12 2.18 -19.09
N THR A 439 7.15 1.73 -19.90
CA THR A 439 6.66 0.35 -19.87
C THR A 439 7.23 -0.52 -21.00
N TYR A 440 8.18 0.00 -21.77
CA TYR A 440 8.69 -0.62 -23.01
C TYR A 440 9.14 -2.07 -22.83
N ASP A 441 9.95 -2.34 -21.80
CA ASP A 441 10.52 -3.66 -21.57
C ASP A 441 9.63 -4.55 -20.68
N ARG A 442 8.52 -4.01 -20.18
CA ARG A 442 7.65 -4.71 -19.19
C ARG A 442 7.13 -6.04 -19.72
N LEU A 443 6.68 -6.10 -20.96
CA LEU A 443 6.17 -7.33 -21.57
C LEU A 443 7.29 -8.36 -21.71
N PHE A 444 8.45 -7.96 -22.23
CA PHE A 444 9.59 -8.85 -22.42
C PHE A 444 10.09 -9.46 -21.11
N LEU A 445 10.31 -8.62 -20.10
CA LEU A 445 10.76 -9.07 -18.78
C LEU A 445 9.67 -9.89 -18.06
N GLY A 446 8.41 -9.47 -18.17
CA GLY A 446 7.27 -10.18 -17.60
C GLY A 446 7.11 -11.59 -18.19
N LEU A 447 7.29 -11.75 -19.51
CA LEU A 447 7.28 -13.07 -20.15
C LEU A 447 8.45 -13.93 -19.66
N SER A 448 9.65 -13.36 -19.52
CA SER A 448 10.82 -14.11 -19.00
C SER A 448 10.58 -14.61 -17.57
N ILE A 449 10.03 -13.78 -16.70
CA ILE A 449 9.67 -14.17 -15.33
C ILE A 449 8.54 -15.21 -15.33
N ALA A 450 7.51 -15.05 -16.19
CA ALA A 450 6.43 -16.02 -16.32
C ALA A 450 6.96 -17.40 -16.75
N VAL A 451 7.86 -17.45 -17.73
CA VAL A 451 8.52 -18.68 -18.17
C VAL A 451 9.35 -19.31 -17.02
N SER A 452 10.06 -18.47 -16.25
CA SER A 452 10.78 -18.93 -15.05
C SER A 452 9.85 -19.52 -14.00
N PHE A 453 8.72 -18.85 -13.75
CA PHE A 453 7.73 -19.28 -12.77
C PHE A 453 7.09 -20.61 -13.15
N VAL A 454 6.66 -20.76 -14.41
CA VAL A 454 6.12 -22.02 -14.94
C VAL A 454 7.16 -23.12 -14.86
N GLY A 455 8.40 -22.84 -15.25
CA GLY A 455 9.49 -23.81 -15.18
C GLY A 455 9.77 -24.26 -13.74
N TRP A 456 9.85 -23.31 -12.79
CA TRP A 456 10.08 -23.62 -11.39
C TRP A 456 8.93 -24.47 -10.79
N THR A 457 7.68 -24.11 -11.06
CA THR A 457 6.49 -24.86 -10.62
C THR A 457 6.53 -26.27 -11.18
N THR A 458 6.82 -26.41 -12.47
CA THR A 458 6.97 -27.73 -13.13
C THR A 458 8.08 -28.55 -12.48
N TYR A 459 9.25 -27.95 -12.24
CA TYR A 459 10.36 -28.64 -11.60
C TYR A 459 10.02 -29.13 -10.19
N VAL A 460 9.37 -28.29 -9.37
CA VAL A 460 8.92 -28.68 -8.01
C VAL A 460 7.94 -29.86 -8.08
N ILE A 461 6.96 -29.81 -8.99
CA ILE A 461 6.02 -30.93 -9.20
C ILE A 461 6.77 -32.21 -9.58
N LEU A 462 7.71 -32.14 -10.51
CA LEU A 462 8.50 -33.30 -10.92
C LEU A 462 9.36 -33.87 -9.78
N VAL A 463 9.96 -33.02 -8.95
CA VAL A 463 10.71 -33.47 -7.77
C VAL A 463 9.79 -34.19 -6.78
N ILE A 464 8.59 -33.63 -6.52
CA ILE A 464 7.60 -34.28 -5.64
C ILE A 464 7.18 -35.64 -6.18
N ILE A 465 6.82 -35.72 -7.45
CA ILE A 465 6.41 -37.01 -8.08
C ILE A 465 7.56 -38.00 -8.03
N LYS A 466 8.79 -37.59 -8.39
CA LYS A 466 9.98 -38.46 -8.39
C LYS A 466 10.32 -39.01 -6.99
N THR A 467 10.20 -38.16 -5.95
CA THR A 467 10.60 -38.57 -4.58
C THR A 467 9.52 -39.30 -3.83
N HIS A 468 8.24 -39.07 -4.14
CA HIS A 468 7.12 -39.57 -3.34
C HIS A 468 6.20 -40.54 -4.06
N THR A 469 6.47 -40.92 -5.31
CA THR A 469 5.68 -41.95 -6.03
C THR A 469 6.55 -43.12 -6.46
N ASN A 470 5.95 -44.30 -6.53
CA ASN A 470 6.60 -45.53 -6.99
C ASN A 470 6.64 -45.66 -8.54
N LEU A 471 6.20 -44.61 -9.27
CA LEU A 471 6.07 -44.65 -10.72
C LEU A 471 7.41 -44.90 -11.45
N ILE A 472 8.54 -44.65 -10.77
CA ILE A 472 9.88 -44.58 -11.40
C ILE A 472 10.74 -45.83 -11.13
N LYS A 473 10.28 -46.83 -10.37
CA LYS A 473 11.12 -47.96 -9.99
C LYS A 473 11.54 -48.86 -11.17
N ALA A 474 10.92 -48.72 -12.33
CA ALA A 474 11.21 -49.56 -13.51
C ALA A 474 12.26 -48.94 -14.48
N ALA A 475 12.50 -47.65 -14.44
CA ALA A 475 13.30 -46.93 -15.46
C ALA A 475 14.74 -46.62 -15.04
N GLN A 476 15.15 -46.86 -13.79
CA GLN A 476 16.48 -46.45 -13.28
C GLN A 476 17.69 -47.25 -13.82
N ILE A 477 17.46 -48.24 -14.69
CA ILE A 477 18.55 -49.22 -15.02
C ILE A 477 19.45 -48.73 -16.17
N ASN A 478 19.11 -47.74 -16.99
CA ASN A 478 19.90 -47.45 -18.19
C ASN A 478 19.99 -45.98 -18.70
N ASN A 479 19.97 -44.99 -17.88
CA ASN A 479 20.21 -43.65 -18.43
C ASN A 479 21.67 -43.21 -18.18
N LYS A 480 22.54 -43.39 -19.19
CA LYS A 480 23.74 -42.56 -19.35
C LYS A 480 23.27 -41.12 -19.39
N GLU A 481 23.75 -40.28 -18.46
CA GLU A 481 23.48 -38.82 -18.49
C GLU A 481 23.96 -38.26 -19.84
N SER A 482 23.02 -37.93 -20.72
CA SER A 482 23.34 -37.28 -21.98
C SER A 482 23.75 -35.83 -21.65
N THR A 483 24.98 -35.48 -21.97
CA THR A 483 25.53 -34.11 -21.81
C THR A 483 25.00 -33.14 -22.86
N GLY A 484 24.30 -33.62 -23.90
CA GLY A 484 23.80 -32.83 -25.01
C GLY A 484 22.86 -31.68 -24.55
N PRO A 485 21.84 -31.93 -23.72
CA PRO A 485 20.98 -30.86 -23.22
C PRO A 485 21.73 -29.76 -22.45
N LEU A 486 22.74 -30.13 -21.65
CA LEU A 486 23.56 -29.17 -20.91
C LEU A 486 24.23 -28.15 -21.84
N TYR A 487 24.89 -28.65 -22.89
CA TYR A 487 25.57 -27.78 -23.87
C TYR A 487 24.56 -26.90 -24.62
N SER A 488 23.37 -27.40 -24.95
CA SER A 488 22.32 -26.64 -25.61
C SER A 488 21.81 -25.49 -24.74
N PHE A 489 21.57 -25.75 -23.46
CA PHE A 489 21.13 -24.70 -22.51
C PHE A 489 22.24 -23.70 -22.18
N MET A 490 23.48 -24.16 -22.05
CA MET A 490 24.64 -23.26 -21.89
C MET A 490 24.80 -22.35 -23.12
N PHE A 491 24.65 -22.89 -24.33
CA PHE A 491 24.69 -22.11 -25.55
C PHE A 491 23.56 -21.08 -25.65
N ALA A 492 22.31 -21.48 -25.28
CA ALA A 492 21.18 -20.56 -25.21
C ALA A 492 21.43 -19.44 -24.19
N GLY A 493 21.96 -19.79 -23.02
CA GLY A 493 22.34 -18.80 -22.01
C GLY A 493 23.40 -17.81 -22.48
N MET A 494 24.40 -18.30 -23.19
CA MET A 494 25.43 -17.42 -23.79
C MET A 494 24.86 -16.49 -24.86
N ILE A 495 23.94 -16.95 -25.69
CA ILE A 495 23.25 -16.10 -26.68
C ILE A 495 22.45 -15.01 -25.98
N ILE A 496 21.66 -15.35 -24.94
CA ILE A 496 20.87 -14.38 -24.15
C ILE A 496 21.82 -13.36 -23.48
N ALA A 497 22.90 -13.82 -22.84
CA ALA A 497 23.84 -12.94 -22.18
C ALA A 497 24.55 -11.99 -23.19
N PHE A 498 24.94 -12.51 -24.36
CA PHE A 498 25.54 -11.71 -25.42
C PHE A 498 24.58 -10.68 -26.01
N PHE A 499 23.34 -11.07 -26.21
CA PHE A 499 22.28 -10.15 -26.65
C PHE A 499 22.05 -8.99 -25.64
N LEU A 500 21.96 -9.30 -24.34
CA LEU A 500 21.84 -8.28 -23.29
C LEU A 500 23.10 -7.39 -23.19
N LEU A 501 24.29 -7.95 -23.44
CA LEU A 501 25.54 -7.20 -23.44
C LEU A 501 25.58 -6.18 -24.59
N ILE A 502 25.17 -6.58 -25.78
CA ILE A 502 25.10 -5.66 -26.94
C ILE A 502 24.12 -4.52 -26.69
N GLN A 503 23.03 -4.80 -25.98
CA GLN A 503 22.03 -3.79 -25.59
C GLN A 503 22.48 -2.92 -24.41
N ALA A 504 23.64 -3.17 -23.81
CA ALA A 504 24.07 -2.51 -22.56
C ALA A 504 22.95 -2.50 -21.47
N SER A 505 22.24 -3.64 -21.35
CA SER A 505 21.11 -3.78 -20.44
C SER A 505 21.55 -3.70 -18.97
N PRO A 506 20.70 -3.21 -18.06
CA PRO A 506 20.95 -3.24 -16.62
C PRO A 506 21.25 -4.66 -16.11
N TRP A 507 22.03 -4.79 -15.05
CA TRP A 507 22.39 -6.09 -14.48
C TRP A 507 21.17 -6.94 -14.05
N THR A 508 20.08 -6.31 -13.63
CA THR A 508 18.84 -6.97 -13.25
C THR A 508 18.23 -7.76 -14.42
N TYR A 509 18.34 -7.26 -15.65
CA TYR A 509 17.86 -7.96 -16.86
C TYR A 509 18.58 -9.28 -17.08
N TYR A 510 19.88 -9.35 -16.77
CA TYR A 510 20.62 -10.63 -16.83
C TYR A 510 20.05 -11.63 -15.84
N VAL A 511 19.72 -11.21 -14.62
CA VAL A 511 19.08 -12.08 -13.62
C VAL A 511 17.75 -12.62 -14.14
N TYR A 512 16.89 -11.76 -14.64
CA TYR A 512 15.53 -12.15 -15.07
C TYR A 512 15.54 -12.99 -16.36
N CYS A 513 16.40 -12.67 -17.32
CA CYS A 513 16.42 -13.36 -18.60
C CYS A 513 17.24 -14.66 -18.59
N LEU A 514 18.23 -14.79 -17.71
CA LEU A 514 19.01 -16.02 -17.56
C LEU A 514 18.37 -17.01 -16.58
N LEU A 515 17.51 -16.57 -15.66
CA LEU A 515 16.86 -17.44 -14.68
C LEU A 515 16.09 -18.63 -15.32
N PRO A 516 15.38 -18.49 -16.45
CA PRO A 516 14.72 -19.60 -17.08
C PRO A 516 15.67 -20.74 -17.50
N VAL A 517 16.91 -20.41 -17.88
CA VAL A 517 17.86 -21.34 -18.46
C VAL A 517 18.18 -22.51 -17.52
N PRO A 518 18.71 -22.32 -16.30
CA PRO A 518 19.00 -23.42 -15.39
C PRO A 518 17.72 -24.11 -14.90
N ILE A 519 16.61 -23.38 -14.77
CA ILE A 519 15.32 -23.96 -14.33
C ILE A 519 14.81 -24.95 -15.38
N TRP A 520 14.72 -24.54 -16.64
CA TRP A 520 14.23 -25.43 -17.71
C TRP A 520 15.23 -26.55 -18.04
N TYR A 521 16.54 -26.33 -17.87
CA TYR A 521 17.51 -27.43 -17.91
C TYR A 521 17.18 -28.48 -16.85
N ALA A 522 16.87 -28.08 -15.61
CA ALA A 522 16.47 -29.00 -14.55
C ALA A 522 15.17 -29.75 -14.90
N VAL A 523 14.19 -29.08 -15.51
CA VAL A 523 12.95 -29.70 -15.99
C VAL A 523 13.21 -30.72 -17.10
N VAL A 524 14.01 -30.36 -18.11
CA VAL A 524 14.31 -31.26 -19.24
C VAL A 524 15.09 -32.50 -18.79
N ARG A 525 15.95 -32.34 -17.80
CA ARG A 525 16.65 -33.50 -17.21
C ARG A 525 15.71 -34.52 -16.57
N GLU A 526 14.56 -34.07 -16.07
CA GLU A 526 13.52 -34.94 -15.47
C GLU A 526 12.35 -35.27 -16.45
N LEU A 527 12.54 -35.07 -17.75
CA LEU A 527 11.48 -35.26 -18.78
C LEU A 527 10.88 -36.66 -18.77
N HIS A 528 11.66 -37.69 -18.43
CA HIS A 528 11.19 -39.04 -18.30
C HIS A 528 10.06 -39.17 -17.28
N VAL A 529 10.07 -38.41 -16.19
CA VAL A 529 9.01 -38.40 -15.18
C VAL A 529 7.69 -37.90 -15.79
N ILE A 530 7.77 -36.88 -16.68
CA ILE A 530 6.59 -36.34 -17.38
C ILE A 530 6.03 -37.41 -18.34
N GLN A 531 6.90 -38.11 -19.06
CA GLN A 531 6.47 -39.16 -19.98
C GLN A 531 5.77 -40.32 -19.24
N ASP A 532 6.35 -40.77 -18.13
CA ASP A 532 5.75 -41.82 -17.29
C ASP A 532 4.42 -41.38 -16.67
N LEU A 533 4.34 -40.12 -16.19
CA LEU A 533 3.10 -39.56 -15.67
C LEU A 533 2.00 -39.50 -16.76
N ALA A 534 2.36 -39.04 -17.95
CA ALA A 534 1.43 -38.93 -19.07
C ALA A 534 0.91 -40.31 -19.49
N ALA A 535 1.80 -41.29 -19.60
CA ALA A 535 1.41 -42.69 -19.91
C ALA A 535 0.44 -43.25 -18.86
N ASN A 536 0.68 -43.02 -17.57
CA ASN A 536 -0.19 -43.44 -16.50
C ASN A 536 -1.54 -42.71 -16.48
N LEU A 537 -1.56 -41.44 -16.72
CA LEU A 537 -2.80 -40.65 -16.81
C LEU A 537 -3.66 -41.08 -18.02
N TRP A 538 -3.01 -41.45 -19.13
CA TRP A 538 -3.72 -41.94 -20.34
C TRP A 538 -4.39 -43.30 -20.11
N SER A 539 -3.90 -44.11 -19.17
CA SER A 539 -4.48 -45.41 -18.81
C SER A 539 -5.73 -45.30 -17.91
N LEU A 540 -6.00 -44.11 -17.34
CA LEU A 540 -7.17 -43.89 -16.48
C LEU A 540 -8.44 -43.64 -17.30
N PRO A 541 -9.64 -44.01 -16.79
CA PRO A 541 -10.90 -43.62 -17.43
C PRO A 541 -11.00 -42.12 -17.60
N VAL A 542 -11.28 -41.64 -18.82
CA VAL A 542 -11.30 -40.21 -19.20
C VAL A 542 -12.19 -39.40 -18.27
N GLY A 543 -13.36 -39.92 -17.90
CA GLY A 543 -14.28 -39.23 -16.98
C GLY A 543 -13.69 -38.92 -15.60
N HIS A 544 -12.87 -39.83 -15.05
CA HIS A 544 -12.20 -39.60 -13.76
C HIS A 544 -11.10 -38.53 -13.86
N SER A 545 -10.31 -38.58 -14.93
CA SER A 545 -9.24 -37.64 -15.17
C SER A 545 -9.79 -36.21 -15.40
N VAL A 546 -10.86 -36.12 -16.21
CA VAL A 546 -11.54 -34.83 -16.46
C VAL A 546 -12.20 -34.30 -15.19
N GLY A 547 -12.89 -35.15 -14.44
CA GLY A 547 -13.52 -34.75 -13.17
C GLY A 547 -12.51 -34.24 -12.15
N PHE A 548 -11.40 -34.98 -11.99
CA PHE A 548 -10.31 -34.54 -11.10
C PHE A 548 -9.69 -33.19 -11.53
N LEU A 549 -9.43 -33.03 -12.83
CA LEU A 549 -8.90 -31.77 -13.38
C LEU A 549 -9.85 -30.59 -13.13
N LEU A 550 -11.15 -30.79 -13.34
CA LEU A 550 -12.17 -29.77 -13.08
C LEU A 550 -12.21 -29.37 -11.60
N ILE A 551 -12.13 -30.33 -10.68
CA ILE A 551 -12.09 -30.05 -9.24
C ILE A 551 -10.83 -29.25 -8.88
N CYS A 552 -9.67 -29.60 -9.45
CA CYS A 552 -8.44 -28.87 -9.24
C CYS A 552 -8.52 -27.42 -9.76
N ILE A 553 -9.06 -27.23 -10.97
CA ILE A 553 -9.26 -25.91 -11.57
C ILE A 553 -10.21 -25.08 -10.69
N LEU A 554 -11.37 -25.62 -10.31
CA LEU A 554 -12.31 -24.92 -9.44
C LEU A 554 -11.70 -24.54 -8.08
N GLY A 555 -10.87 -25.43 -7.51
CA GLY A 555 -10.15 -25.14 -6.27
C GLY A 555 -9.14 -23.99 -6.44
N ILE A 556 -8.37 -24.00 -7.51
CA ILE A 556 -7.41 -22.93 -7.82
C ILE A 556 -8.15 -21.60 -8.06
N GLU A 557 -9.22 -21.63 -8.86
CA GLU A 557 -10.03 -20.44 -9.13
C GLU A 557 -10.66 -19.88 -7.85
N LEU A 558 -11.14 -20.73 -6.94
CA LEU A 558 -11.62 -20.31 -5.63
C LEU A 558 -10.55 -19.54 -4.85
N LEU A 559 -9.31 -20.04 -4.85
CA LEU A 559 -8.19 -19.34 -4.21
C LEU A 559 -7.86 -18.03 -4.91
N VAL A 560 -7.82 -18.00 -6.24
CA VAL A 560 -7.53 -16.77 -7.03
C VAL A 560 -8.62 -15.73 -6.81
N PHE A 561 -9.88 -16.07 -6.93
CA PHE A 561 -10.99 -15.13 -6.70
C PHE A 561 -11.01 -14.58 -5.27
N SER A 562 -10.55 -15.36 -4.28
CA SER A 562 -10.49 -14.89 -2.90
C SER A 562 -9.53 -13.73 -2.66
N PHE A 563 -8.53 -13.52 -3.54
CA PHE A 563 -7.66 -12.33 -3.51
C PHE A 563 -8.38 -11.06 -3.96
N PHE A 564 -9.35 -11.19 -4.87
CA PHE A 564 -10.10 -10.04 -5.39
C PHE A 564 -11.39 -9.80 -4.59
N TYR A 565 -12.07 -10.88 -4.22
CA TYR A 565 -13.37 -10.84 -3.55
C TYR A 565 -13.34 -11.68 -2.29
N ARG A 566 -13.18 -11.03 -1.15
CA ARG A 566 -13.11 -11.68 0.16
C ARG A 566 -14.31 -12.60 0.45
N SER A 567 -15.51 -12.23 0.01
CA SER A 567 -16.74 -13.01 0.14
C SER A 567 -16.67 -14.42 -0.49
N THR A 568 -15.75 -14.64 -1.44
CA THR A 568 -15.50 -15.96 -2.02
C THR A 568 -15.03 -16.97 -0.99
N LEU A 569 -14.32 -16.54 0.07
CA LEU A 569 -13.91 -17.39 1.18
C LEU A 569 -15.12 -17.98 1.92
N THR A 570 -16.22 -17.22 2.03
CA THR A 570 -17.48 -17.74 2.60
C THR A 570 -18.00 -18.92 1.82
N VAL A 571 -17.99 -18.84 0.48
CA VAL A 571 -18.41 -19.95 -0.38
C VAL A 571 -17.52 -21.17 -0.15
N GLY A 572 -16.21 -20.99 -0.11
CA GLY A 572 -15.25 -22.06 0.18
C GLY A 572 -15.48 -22.73 1.55
N LEU A 573 -15.72 -21.95 2.60
CA LEU A 573 -15.98 -22.45 3.95
C LEU A 573 -17.31 -23.23 4.02
N LEU A 574 -18.35 -22.78 3.31
CA LEU A 574 -19.62 -23.52 3.23
C LEU A 574 -19.47 -24.85 2.48
N VAL A 575 -18.67 -24.89 1.40
CA VAL A 575 -18.32 -26.14 0.73
C VAL A 575 -17.56 -27.09 1.67
N PHE A 576 -16.61 -26.54 2.46
CA PHE A 576 -15.87 -27.32 3.45
C PHE A 576 -16.76 -27.83 4.58
N ALA A 577 -17.79 -27.09 4.97
CA ALA A 577 -18.78 -27.55 5.94
C ALA A 577 -19.47 -28.84 5.49
N GLY A 578 -19.71 -29.01 4.18
CA GLY A 578 -20.33 -30.21 3.59
C GLY A 578 -19.36 -31.37 3.33
N TRP A 579 -18.05 -31.16 3.39
CA TRP A 579 -17.06 -32.19 3.10
C TRP A 579 -17.23 -33.47 3.92
N PRO A 580 -17.52 -33.51 5.24
CA PRO A 580 -17.71 -34.73 6.02
C PRO A 580 -18.91 -35.58 5.56
N VAL A 581 -19.90 -34.93 4.93
CA VAL A 581 -21.05 -35.65 4.37
C VAL A 581 -20.62 -36.47 3.15
N ILE A 582 -19.82 -35.85 2.25
CA ILE A 582 -19.30 -36.52 1.04
C ILE A 582 -18.39 -37.68 1.39
N THR A 583 -17.60 -37.59 2.45
CA THR A 583 -16.65 -38.61 2.90
C THR A 583 -17.24 -39.62 3.87
N GLN A 584 -18.56 -39.58 4.11
CA GLN A 584 -19.26 -40.43 5.07
C GLN A 584 -18.78 -40.34 6.54
N MET A 585 -17.95 -39.38 6.87
CA MET A 585 -17.50 -39.08 8.24
C MET A 585 -18.68 -38.75 9.16
N TRP A 586 -19.78 -38.24 8.60
CA TRP A 586 -21.01 -37.98 9.33
C TRP A 586 -21.55 -39.19 10.06
N VAL A 587 -21.40 -40.40 9.49
CA VAL A 587 -21.84 -41.64 10.09
C VAL A 587 -20.88 -42.10 11.19
N GLN A 588 -19.60 -41.91 10.99
CA GLN A 588 -18.52 -42.48 11.82
C GLN A 588 -18.18 -41.60 13.03
N ALA A 589 -18.15 -40.28 12.85
CA ALA A 589 -17.71 -39.32 13.81
C ALA A 589 -18.71 -38.16 13.92
N LYS A 590 -19.95 -38.41 14.30
CA LYS A 590 -21.07 -37.45 14.33
C LYS A 590 -20.74 -36.19 15.10
N ARG A 591 -20.16 -36.32 16.30
CA ARG A 591 -19.84 -35.18 17.17
C ARG A 591 -18.78 -34.27 16.55
N THR A 592 -17.71 -34.83 16.06
CA THR A 592 -16.61 -34.08 15.45
C THR A 592 -17.06 -33.39 14.17
N THR A 593 -17.87 -34.09 13.36
CA THR A 593 -18.47 -33.55 12.13
C THR A 593 -19.40 -32.36 12.43
N LEU A 594 -20.25 -32.47 13.46
CA LEU A 594 -21.13 -31.39 13.84
C LEU A 594 -20.36 -30.14 14.26
N ILE A 595 -19.31 -30.30 15.08
CA ILE A 595 -18.45 -29.20 15.53
C ILE A 595 -17.72 -28.58 14.33
N TRP A 596 -17.21 -29.40 13.41
CA TRP A 596 -16.60 -28.94 12.16
C TRP A 596 -17.56 -28.05 11.35
N THR A 597 -18.77 -28.56 11.08
CA THR A 597 -19.77 -27.83 10.31
C THR A 597 -20.14 -26.50 10.96
N LEU A 598 -20.38 -26.50 12.28
CA LEU A 598 -20.69 -25.28 13.04
C LEU A 598 -19.55 -24.26 12.99
N LEU A 599 -18.29 -24.69 13.16
CA LEU A 599 -17.13 -23.80 13.09
C LEU A 599 -16.89 -23.27 11.68
N CYS A 600 -17.09 -24.09 10.63
CA CYS A 600 -17.02 -23.62 9.24
C CYS A 600 -18.06 -22.55 8.94
N VAL A 601 -19.31 -22.75 9.36
CA VAL A 601 -20.40 -21.78 9.17
C VAL A 601 -20.13 -20.50 9.97
N PHE A 602 -19.65 -20.64 11.20
CA PHE A 602 -19.31 -19.50 12.03
C PHE A 602 -18.14 -18.70 11.45
N LEU A 603 -17.10 -19.39 10.96
CA LEU A 603 -15.96 -18.74 10.30
C LEU A 603 -16.38 -18.07 8.98
N ALA A 604 -17.37 -18.63 8.27
CA ALA A 604 -17.87 -18.10 7.00
C ALA A 604 -18.55 -16.72 7.14
N VAL A 605 -18.91 -16.30 8.35
CA VAL A 605 -19.48 -14.97 8.61
C VAL A 605 -18.43 -13.87 8.49
N PHE A 606 -17.18 -14.12 8.92
CA PHE A 606 -16.15 -13.08 8.99
C PHE A 606 -15.81 -12.42 7.64
N PRO A 607 -15.70 -13.13 6.52
CA PRO A 607 -15.48 -12.48 5.23
C PRO A 607 -16.63 -11.58 4.75
N LEU A 608 -17.82 -11.71 5.34
CA LEU A 608 -18.99 -10.87 5.02
C LEU A 608 -19.09 -9.62 5.90
N MET A 609 -18.37 -9.61 7.03
CA MET A 609 -18.35 -8.45 7.94
C MET A 609 -17.61 -7.26 7.31
N PRO A 610 -17.81 -6.03 7.77
CA PRO A 610 -17.02 -4.88 7.33
C PRO A 610 -15.51 -5.12 7.47
N VAL A 611 -14.71 -4.40 6.71
CA VAL A 611 -13.23 -4.49 6.82
C VAL A 611 -12.79 -4.00 8.20
N VAL A 612 -11.76 -4.61 8.76
CA VAL A 612 -11.19 -4.23 10.06
C VAL A 612 -10.82 -2.74 10.10
N GLY A 613 -11.10 -2.09 11.21
CA GLY A 613 -10.87 -0.66 11.42
C GLY A 613 -12.06 0.24 11.04
N ARG A 614 -12.97 -0.20 10.16
CA ARG A 614 -14.13 0.62 9.75
C ARG A 614 -15.11 0.86 10.89
N GLU A 615 -15.40 -0.18 11.66
CA GLU A 615 -16.35 -0.16 12.77
C GLU A 615 -15.67 -0.68 14.04
N PRO A 616 -14.97 0.16 14.81
CA PRO A 616 -14.33 -0.28 16.05
C PRO A 616 -15.39 -0.65 17.09
N ASN A 617 -15.17 -1.79 17.75
CA ASN A 617 -16.06 -2.31 18.77
C ASN A 617 -15.25 -2.96 19.90
N ILE A 618 -14.78 -2.14 20.83
CA ILE A 618 -13.95 -2.60 21.95
C ILE A 618 -14.66 -3.62 22.85
N PRO A 619 -15.97 -3.53 23.12
CA PRO A 619 -16.68 -4.58 23.83
C PRO A 619 -16.49 -5.98 23.24
N LEU A 620 -16.46 -6.12 21.91
CA LEU A 620 -16.19 -7.42 21.27
C LEU A 620 -14.76 -7.91 21.51
N VAL A 621 -13.78 -7.03 21.57
CA VAL A 621 -12.39 -7.38 21.92
C VAL A 621 -12.32 -7.91 23.36
N ILE A 622 -13.03 -7.25 24.28
CA ILE A 622 -13.14 -7.70 25.68
C ILE A 622 -13.81 -9.07 25.78
N VAL A 623 -14.91 -9.27 25.04
CA VAL A 623 -15.60 -10.57 24.97
C VAL A 623 -14.66 -11.65 24.43
N ALA A 624 -13.86 -11.35 23.40
CA ALA A 624 -12.88 -12.28 22.86
C ALA A 624 -11.82 -12.68 23.91
N GLY A 625 -11.30 -11.72 24.66
CA GLY A 625 -10.37 -11.96 25.78
C GLY A 625 -10.98 -12.86 26.85
N LEU A 626 -12.18 -12.52 27.32
CA LEU A 626 -12.91 -13.30 28.35
C LEU A 626 -13.24 -14.71 27.85
N THR A 627 -13.70 -14.86 26.61
CA THR A 627 -13.99 -16.18 26.00
C THR A 627 -12.71 -17.01 25.91
N THR A 628 -11.58 -16.42 25.53
CA THR A 628 -10.28 -17.11 25.50
C THR A 628 -9.87 -17.58 26.89
N LEU A 629 -10.04 -16.78 27.91
CA LEU A 629 -9.78 -17.16 29.29
C LEU A 629 -10.67 -18.32 29.76
N LEU A 630 -11.96 -18.28 29.45
CA LEU A 630 -12.91 -19.35 29.78
C LEU A 630 -12.50 -20.69 29.11
N ILE A 631 -12.20 -20.63 27.82
CA ILE A 631 -11.73 -21.81 27.07
C ILE A 631 -10.42 -22.32 27.67
N SER A 632 -9.52 -21.44 28.09
CA SER A 632 -8.25 -21.78 28.70
C SER A 632 -8.43 -22.50 30.04
N CYS A 633 -9.30 -22.01 30.89
CA CYS A 633 -9.65 -22.67 32.14
C CYS A 633 -10.25 -24.06 31.93
N PHE A 634 -11.18 -24.19 30.96
CA PHE A 634 -11.79 -25.46 30.65
C PHE A 634 -10.79 -26.47 30.07
N SER A 635 -9.93 -26.02 29.16
CA SER A 635 -8.89 -26.86 28.54
C SER A 635 -7.87 -27.35 29.58
N LEU A 636 -7.43 -26.48 30.49
CA LEU A 636 -6.54 -26.86 31.60
C LEU A 636 -7.18 -27.89 32.54
N ALA A 637 -8.46 -27.69 32.87
CA ALA A 637 -9.20 -28.66 33.69
C ALA A 637 -9.33 -30.01 32.98
N SER A 638 -9.55 -30.01 31.66
CA SER A 638 -9.62 -31.22 30.85
C SER A 638 -8.26 -31.92 30.76
N PHE A 639 -7.20 -31.20 30.49
CA PHE A 639 -5.83 -31.77 30.50
C PHE A 639 -5.43 -32.33 31.89
N SER A 640 -5.86 -31.70 32.98
CA SER A 640 -5.60 -32.16 34.32
C SER A 640 -6.27 -33.49 34.64
N ARG A 641 -7.43 -33.78 34.05
CA ARG A 641 -8.19 -35.04 34.27
C ARG A 641 -7.64 -36.23 33.46
N SER A 642 -7.05 -35.92 32.27
CA SER A 642 -6.67 -37.00 31.32
C SER A 642 -5.33 -37.64 31.63
N GLU A 643 -4.43 -37.02 32.38
CA GLU A 643 -3.05 -37.54 32.59
C GLU A 643 -2.58 -37.47 34.02
N ASN A 644 -2.73 -38.58 34.72
CA ASN A 644 -2.34 -38.75 36.13
C ASN A 644 -0.82 -39.04 36.38
N LYS A 645 0.06 -39.04 35.34
CA LYS A 645 1.40 -39.59 35.57
C LYS A 645 2.63 -38.79 35.16
N TYR A 646 2.53 -37.68 34.41
CA TYR A 646 3.73 -36.98 33.91
C TYR A 646 3.62 -35.45 33.87
N ARG A 647 2.97 -34.86 34.84
CA ARG A 647 2.85 -33.39 34.87
C ARG A 647 3.85 -32.75 35.84
N GLY A 648 4.89 -32.09 35.29
CA GLY A 648 5.75 -31.23 36.08
C GLY A 648 5.00 -29.95 36.50
N LYS A 649 5.25 -29.48 37.74
CA LYS A 649 4.70 -28.19 38.23
C LYS A 649 5.09 -27.03 37.35
N GLU A 650 6.18 -27.16 36.60
CA GLU A 650 6.73 -26.12 35.71
C GLU A 650 5.84 -25.92 34.49
N ASP A 651 5.25 -26.98 33.92
CA ASP A 651 4.40 -26.89 32.76
C ASP A 651 3.13 -26.07 33.02
N LEU A 652 2.61 -26.18 34.23
CA LEU A 652 1.42 -25.44 34.66
C LEU A 652 1.67 -23.94 34.77
N LYS A 653 2.88 -23.56 35.19
CA LYS A 653 3.30 -22.15 35.35
C LYS A 653 3.23 -21.42 34.01
N VAL A 654 3.68 -22.03 32.90
CA VAL A 654 3.65 -21.42 31.57
C VAL A 654 2.23 -21.04 31.16
N TYR A 655 1.27 -21.96 31.34
CA TYR A 655 -0.14 -21.66 31.04
C TYR A 655 -0.71 -20.55 31.94
N PHE A 656 -0.38 -20.51 33.21
CA PHE A 656 -0.83 -19.43 34.08
C PHE A 656 -0.25 -18.07 33.66
N TYR A 657 1.01 -18.02 33.25
CA TYR A 657 1.60 -16.79 32.72
C TYR A 657 0.89 -16.34 31.43
N GLN A 658 0.58 -17.27 30.53
CA GLN A 658 -0.13 -16.94 29.28
C GLN A 658 -1.55 -16.47 29.55
N MET A 659 -2.28 -17.11 30.47
CA MET A 659 -3.62 -16.66 30.87
C MET A 659 -3.58 -15.29 31.55
N PHE A 660 -2.60 -15.05 32.40
CA PHE A 660 -2.37 -13.74 33.00
C PHE A 660 -2.07 -12.68 31.94
N SER A 661 -1.25 -12.98 30.94
CA SER A 661 -0.99 -12.09 29.80
C SER A 661 -2.26 -11.75 29.03
N ILE A 662 -3.16 -12.72 28.80
CA ILE A 662 -4.45 -12.47 28.11
C ILE A 662 -5.36 -11.57 28.96
N ALA A 663 -5.46 -11.83 30.27
CA ALA A 663 -6.23 -10.99 31.18
C ALA A 663 -5.70 -9.55 31.21
N LEU A 664 -4.39 -9.42 31.26
CA LEU A 664 -3.70 -8.13 31.26
C LEU A 664 -3.87 -7.39 29.93
N SER A 665 -3.74 -8.11 28.79
CA SER A 665 -4.01 -7.54 27.44
C SER A 665 -5.45 -7.03 27.32
N THR A 666 -6.42 -7.80 27.81
CA THR A 666 -7.83 -7.39 27.82
C THR A 666 -8.06 -6.13 28.63
N TYR A 667 -7.42 -6.03 29.79
CA TYR A 667 -7.47 -4.83 30.62
C TYR A 667 -6.80 -3.63 29.92
N VAL A 668 -5.61 -3.81 29.35
CA VAL A 668 -4.86 -2.76 28.65
C VAL A 668 -5.65 -2.19 27.49
N VAL A 669 -6.30 -3.03 26.67
CA VAL A 669 -7.16 -2.56 25.55
C VAL A 669 -8.28 -1.67 26.07
N SER A 670 -8.98 -2.11 27.12
CA SER A 670 -10.08 -1.33 27.73
C SER A 670 -9.58 -0.02 28.34
N SER A 671 -8.49 -0.08 29.08
CA SER A 671 -7.88 1.08 29.73
C SER A 671 -7.34 2.10 28.72
N THR A 672 -6.65 1.64 27.67
CA THR A 672 -6.13 2.52 26.62
C THR A 672 -7.25 3.21 25.86
N HIS A 673 -8.28 2.45 25.46
CA HIS A 673 -9.44 3.04 24.77
C HIS A 673 -10.13 4.12 25.62
N ASN A 674 -10.34 3.87 26.92
CA ASN A 674 -10.92 4.86 27.82
C ASN A 674 -10.02 6.10 27.98
N SER A 675 -8.71 5.91 28.11
CA SER A 675 -7.76 7.02 28.23
C SER A 675 -7.76 7.92 26.99
N LEU A 676 -7.71 7.31 25.80
CA LEU A 676 -7.75 8.05 24.53
C LEU A 676 -9.09 8.76 24.32
N LYS A 677 -10.20 8.09 24.66
CA LYS A 677 -11.53 8.71 24.58
C LYS A 677 -11.64 9.94 25.50
N ASN A 678 -10.99 9.91 26.66
CA ASN A 678 -10.94 11.02 27.60
C ASN A 678 -9.80 12.02 27.32
N LYS A 679 -9.10 11.88 26.16
CA LYS A 679 -7.99 12.74 25.74
C LYS A 679 -6.85 12.84 26.77
N GLN A 680 -6.55 11.73 27.46
CA GLN A 680 -5.50 11.64 28.47
C GLN A 680 -4.17 11.05 27.93
N GLY A 681 -4.12 10.75 26.62
CA GLY A 681 -2.98 10.12 25.99
C GLY A 681 -2.84 8.63 26.33
N LEU A 682 -1.73 8.03 25.92
CA LEU A 682 -1.42 6.62 26.17
C LEU A 682 -0.77 6.46 27.57
N PRO A 683 -1.38 5.71 28.50
CA PRO A 683 -0.76 5.45 29.80
C PRO A 683 0.54 4.66 29.66
N VAL A 684 1.61 5.11 30.28
CA VAL A 684 2.95 4.49 30.22
C VAL A 684 2.91 3.04 30.68
N PHE A 685 2.12 2.73 31.71
CA PHE A 685 1.92 1.36 32.20
C PHE A 685 1.36 0.46 31.08
N ASN A 686 0.34 0.90 30.37
CA ASN A 686 -0.29 0.13 29.27
C ASN A 686 0.72 -0.11 28.14
N GLN A 687 1.52 0.90 27.80
CA GLN A 687 2.56 0.80 26.79
C GLN A 687 3.63 -0.24 27.17
N ILE A 688 4.16 -0.19 28.38
CA ILE A 688 5.16 -1.15 28.87
C ILE A 688 4.60 -2.56 28.83
N VAL A 689 3.38 -2.76 29.33
CA VAL A 689 2.73 -4.08 29.32
C VAL A 689 2.56 -4.61 27.90
N SER A 690 2.16 -3.76 26.94
CA SER A 690 1.99 -4.16 25.54
C SER A 690 3.30 -4.65 24.92
N TRP A 691 4.39 -3.92 25.09
CA TRP A 691 5.72 -4.32 24.59
C TRP A 691 6.26 -5.58 25.28
N MET A 692 6.07 -5.72 26.59
CA MET A 692 6.46 -6.92 27.33
C MET A 692 5.65 -8.15 26.87
N THR A 693 4.35 -7.99 26.65
CA THR A 693 3.49 -9.06 26.12
C THR A 693 3.94 -9.49 24.73
N LEU A 694 4.27 -8.55 23.85
CA LEU A 694 4.80 -8.85 22.53
C LEU A 694 6.11 -9.63 22.58
N ALA A 695 7.06 -9.20 23.41
CA ALA A 695 8.35 -9.87 23.57
C ALA A 695 8.20 -11.29 24.15
N SER A 696 7.37 -11.47 25.19
CA SER A 696 7.15 -12.74 25.85
C SER A 696 6.35 -13.73 25.00
N SER A 697 5.43 -13.26 24.16
CA SER A 697 4.59 -14.11 23.31
C SER A 697 5.38 -15.02 22.37
N SER A 698 6.55 -14.60 21.95
CA SER A 698 7.45 -15.39 21.09
C SER A 698 8.22 -16.48 21.86
N ALA A 699 8.54 -16.23 23.14
CA ALA A 699 9.37 -17.11 23.95
C ALA A 699 8.57 -18.16 24.75
N LEU A 700 7.42 -17.78 25.29
CA LEU A 700 6.62 -18.65 26.15
C LEU A 700 6.21 -19.99 25.52
N PRO A 701 5.81 -20.07 24.24
CA PRO A 701 5.48 -21.35 23.62
C PRO A 701 6.65 -22.33 23.57
N LEU A 702 7.90 -21.83 23.51
CA LEU A 702 9.10 -22.69 23.50
C LEU A 702 9.29 -23.44 24.83
N LEU A 703 8.80 -22.86 25.93
CA LEU A 703 8.85 -23.44 27.25
C LEU A 703 7.69 -24.40 27.54
N SER A 704 6.69 -24.49 26.66
CA SER A 704 5.52 -25.36 26.83
C SER A 704 5.85 -26.82 26.55
N PRO A 705 5.04 -27.79 27.06
CA PRO A 705 5.21 -29.21 26.77
C PRO A 705 5.23 -29.54 25.28
N THR A 706 5.96 -30.58 24.92
CA THR A 706 6.11 -30.99 23.49
C THR A 706 4.93 -31.80 22.95
N LEU A 707 3.92 -32.09 23.76
CA LEU A 707 2.70 -32.74 23.31
C LEU A 707 1.91 -31.85 22.35
N LEU A 708 1.50 -32.40 21.21
CA LEU A 708 0.91 -31.67 20.08
C LEU A 708 -0.16 -30.66 20.51
N PHE A 709 -1.26 -31.12 21.10
CA PHE A 709 -2.39 -30.26 21.46
C PHE A 709 -2.02 -29.24 22.54
N GLN A 710 -1.15 -29.62 23.50
CA GLN A 710 -0.70 -28.70 24.52
C GLN A 710 0.20 -27.59 23.96
N ARG A 711 1.11 -27.94 23.03
CA ARG A 711 1.96 -26.97 22.35
C ARG A 711 1.14 -26.03 21.47
N LEU A 712 0.22 -26.57 20.66
CA LEU A 712 -0.67 -25.76 19.84
C LEU A 712 -1.55 -24.82 20.67
N PHE A 713 -2.02 -25.30 21.81
CA PHE A 713 -2.79 -24.49 22.74
C PHE A 713 -1.95 -23.36 23.34
N SER A 714 -0.71 -23.64 23.75
CA SER A 714 0.22 -22.62 24.24
C SER A 714 0.52 -21.56 23.18
N ILE A 715 0.71 -21.95 21.92
CA ILE A 715 0.91 -21.03 20.79
C ILE A 715 -0.33 -20.16 20.62
N LEU A 716 -1.53 -20.72 20.66
CA LEU A 716 -2.78 -19.99 20.57
C LEU A 716 -2.89 -18.92 21.66
N LEU A 717 -2.60 -19.28 22.93
CA LEU A 717 -2.69 -18.35 24.04
C LEU A 717 -1.71 -17.18 23.89
N SER A 718 -0.46 -17.44 23.50
CA SER A 718 0.55 -16.41 23.28
C SER A 718 0.17 -15.47 22.14
N LEU A 719 -0.34 -16.02 21.04
CA LEU A 719 -0.77 -15.22 19.90
C LEU A 719 -2.02 -14.41 20.21
N MET A 720 -2.97 -14.97 20.96
CA MET A 720 -4.17 -14.26 21.38
C MET A 720 -3.85 -13.06 22.26
N ALA A 721 -2.89 -13.17 23.20
CA ALA A 721 -2.48 -12.05 24.03
C ALA A 721 -2.00 -10.84 23.21
N THR A 722 -1.17 -11.08 22.21
CA THR A 722 -0.67 -10.03 21.30
C THR A 722 -1.76 -9.55 20.33
N TYR A 723 -2.55 -10.48 19.80
CA TYR A 723 -3.59 -10.15 18.83
C TYR A 723 -4.70 -9.26 19.42
N LEU A 724 -5.07 -9.48 20.67
CA LEU A 724 -6.01 -8.62 21.41
C LEU A 724 -5.52 -7.17 21.48
N LEU A 725 -4.22 -6.97 21.78
CA LEU A 725 -3.60 -5.63 21.85
C LEU A 725 -3.59 -4.90 20.49
N LEU A 726 -3.65 -5.65 19.40
CA LEU A 726 -3.68 -5.14 18.02
C LEU A 726 -5.09 -5.15 17.41
N SER A 727 -6.13 -5.44 18.19
CA SER A 727 -7.51 -5.57 17.70
C SER A 727 -8.37 -4.39 18.10
N THR A 728 -9.25 -4.00 17.19
CA THR A 728 -10.22 -2.89 17.39
C THR A 728 -11.67 -3.34 17.40
N GLY A 729 -11.98 -4.59 17.01
CA GLY A 729 -13.36 -5.04 16.90
C GLY A 729 -13.54 -6.55 16.81
N TYR A 730 -14.46 -6.98 15.95
CA TYR A 730 -14.86 -8.38 15.78
C TYR A 730 -13.72 -9.33 15.38
N GLU A 731 -12.66 -8.80 14.78
CA GLU A 731 -11.50 -9.59 14.35
C GLU A 731 -10.79 -10.27 15.53
N ALA A 732 -10.98 -9.77 16.74
CA ALA A 732 -10.42 -10.39 17.95
C ALA A 732 -10.94 -11.83 18.17
N LEU A 733 -12.13 -12.15 17.69
CA LEU A 733 -12.73 -13.51 17.75
C LEU A 733 -12.22 -14.44 16.65
N PHE A 734 -11.74 -13.88 15.55
CA PHE A 734 -11.36 -14.65 14.36
C PHE A 734 -10.25 -15.69 14.59
N PRO A 735 -9.10 -15.36 15.25
CA PRO A 735 -8.06 -16.36 15.49
C PRO A 735 -8.53 -17.51 16.38
N LEU A 736 -9.44 -17.24 17.31
CA LEU A 736 -10.00 -18.24 18.20
C LEU A 736 -10.85 -19.26 17.42
N VAL A 737 -11.74 -18.77 16.55
CA VAL A 737 -12.60 -19.62 15.72
C VAL A 737 -11.77 -20.40 14.70
N LEU A 738 -10.83 -19.75 14.03
CA LEU A 738 -9.94 -20.37 13.06
C LEU A 738 -9.07 -21.47 13.71
N SER A 739 -8.51 -21.19 14.88
CA SER A 739 -7.71 -22.17 15.63
C SER A 739 -8.56 -23.36 16.10
N GLY A 740 -9.79 -23.10 16.56
CA GLY A 740 -10.75 -24.14 16.90
C GLY A 740 -11.07 -25.05 15.70
N LEU A 741 -11.33 -24.45 14.53
CA LEU A 741 -11.57 -25.19 13.30
C LEU A 741 -10.37 -26.08 12.91
N MET A 742 -9.15 -25.54 13.07
CA MET A 742 -7.94 -26.30 12.76
C MET A 742 -7.69 -27.46 13.73
N LEU A 743 -7.96 -27.28 15.01
CA LEU A 743 -7.88 -28.37 15.99
C LEU A 743 -8.88 -29.48 15.67
N VAL A 744 -10.11 -29.11 15.31
CA VAL A 744 -11.14 -30.09 14.89
C VAL A 744 -10.75 -30.78 13.58
N TRP A 745 -10.13 -30.06 12.64
CA TRP A 745 -9.58 -30.68 11.43
C TRP A 745 -8.54 -31.77 11.74
N ILE A 746 -7.58 -31.47 12.62
CA ILE A 746 -6.57 -32.45 13.06
C ILE A 746 -7.25 -33.64 13.70
N GLN A 747 -8.25 -33.44 14.55
CA GLN A 747 -9.00 -34.49 15.18
C GLN A 747 -9.75 -35.35 14.15
N MET A 748 -10.41 -34.74 13.16
CA MET A 748 -11.08 -35.49 12.08
C MET A 748 -10.11 -36.32 11.24
N GLU A 749 -8.94 -35.79 10.90
CA GLU A 749 -7.92 -36.57 10.19
C GLU A 749 -7.40 -37.72 11.02
N GLN A 750 -7.26 -37.55 12.35
CA GLN A 750 -6.87 -38.63 13.26
C GLN A 750 -7.95 -39.72 13.34
N GLU A 751 -9.22 -39.37 13.47
CA GLU A 751 -10.35 -40.30 13.50
C GLU A 751 -10.48 -41.07 12.17
N ALA A 752 -10.29 -40.38 11.04
CA ALA A 752 -10.27 -41.01 9.73
C ALA A 752 -9.14 -42.07 9.58
N LEU A 753 -7.95 -41.76 10.11
CA LEU A 753 -6.81 -42.66 10.09
C LEU A 753 -7.01 -43.88 10.99
N GLN A 754 -7.68 -43.73 12.12
CA GLN A 754 -8.02 -44.84 13.02
C GLN A 754 -8.96 -45.84 12.35
N HIS A 755 -9.91 -45.32 11.60
CA HIS A 755 -10.90 -46.16 10.93
C HIS A 755 -10.30 -47.03 9.79
N TYR A 756 -9.24 -46.55 9.14
CA TYR A 756 -8.50 -47.35 8.13
C TYR A 756 -7.50 -48.34 8.75
N GLY A 757 -7.59 -48.67 10.04
CA GLY A 757 -6.78 -49.70 10.70
C GLY A 757 -5.30 -49.39 10.88
N LEU A 758 -4.90 -48.14 10.71
CA LEU A 758 -3.54 -47.69 10.88
C LEU A 758 -3.33 -47.24 12.34
N SER A 759 -2.55 -48.02 13.10
CA SER A 759 -2.26 -47.78 14.52
C SER A 759 -1.76 -46.34 14.74
N LEU A 760 -2.49 -45.57 15.57
CA LEU A 760 -2.21 -44.19 15.95
C LEU A 760 -0.83 -44.04 16.63
N ARG A 761 -0.38 -45.06 17.36
CA ARG A 761 0.89 -45.08 18.11
C ARG A 761 2.13 -44.99 17.22
N SER A 762 2.14 -45.60 16.05
CA SER A 762 3.29 -45.53 15.13
C SER A 762 3.36 -44.23 14.36
N LYS A 763 2.26 -43.46 14.27
CA LYS A 763 2.19 -42.20 13.53
C LYS A 763 2.29 -40.94 14.42
N LEU A 764 1.84 -41.01 15.65
CA LEU A 764 2.14 -39.97 16.66
C LEU A 764 3.62 -39.94 17.06
N ALA A 765 4.36 -41.01 16.90
CA ALA A 765 5.82 -41.05 17.07
C ALA A 765 6.55 -40.14 16.06
N VAL A 766 5.97 -39.91 14.88
CA VAL A 766 6.47 -38.94 13.88
C VAL A 766 6.32 -37.49 14.37
N PHE A 767 5.42 -37.23 15.29
CA PHE A 767 5.18 -35.93 15.89
C PHE A 767 5.93 -35.67 17.19
N ASN A 768 6.87 -36.52 17.56
CA ASN A 768 7.75 -36.26 18.69
C ASN A 768 8.83 -35.24 18.24
N PHE A 769 8.76 -34.01 18.69
CA PHE A 769 9.75 -32.94 18.44
C PHE A 769 11.15 -33.23 19.05
N ALA A 770 11.33 -34.33 19.69
CA ALA A 770 12.61 -34.79 20.21
C ALA A 770 13.41 -35.47 19.09
N TYR A 771 14.33 -34.71 18.51
CA TYR A 771 15.50 -35.17 17.76
C TYR A 771 15.31 -36.12 16.56
N ALA A 772 15.71 -35.57 15.41
CA ALA A 772 16.11 -36.35 14.22
C ALA A 772 15.05 -37.32 13.67
N THR A 773 13.91 -36.78 13.28
CA THR A 773 13.18 -37.45 12.20
C THR A 773 14.01 -37.30 10.96
N ASP A 774 14.56 -38.37 10.49
CA ASP A 774 15.25 -38.47 9.21
C ASP A 774 14.26 -38.02 8.12
N ILE A 775 14.44 -36.78 7.62
CA ILE A 775 13.59 -36.14 6.60
C ILE A 775 13.58 -37.00 5.31
N THR A 776 14.46 -38.01 5.22
CA THR A 776 14.57 -38.95 4.09
C THR A 776 13.56 -40.08 4.09
N GLN A 777 12.81 -40.32 5.18
CA GLN A 777 11.75 -41.36 5.25
C GLN A 777 10.37 -40.78 4.88
N PHE A 778 10.26 -40.16 3.70
CA PHE A 778 8.98 -39.67 3.20
C PHE A 778 8.06 -40.87 2.80
N ARG A 779 6.82 -40.82 3.32
CA ARG A 779 5.81 -41.79 2.90
C ARG A 779 5.39 -41.48 1.45
N GLN A 780 4.80 -42.53 0.80
CA GLN A 780 4.22 -42.35 -0.54
C GLN A 780 3.11 -41.30 -0.55
N LEU A 781 3.04 -40.51 -1.62
CA LEU A 781 2.03 -39.49 -1.84
C LEU A 781 0.67 -40.13 -2.11
N HIS A 782 -0.35 -39.74 -1.37
CA HIS A 782 -1.75 -40.13 -1.58
C HIS A 782 -2.57 -38.91 -2.03
N LEU A 783 -3.70 -39.16 -2.71
CA LEU A 783 -4.65 -38.09 -3.10
C LEU A 783 -5.13 -37.27 -1.90
N ASP A 784 -5.23 -37.88 -0.72
CA ASP A 784 -5.53 -37.18 0.52
C ASP A 784 -4.49 -36.12 0.91
N ASP A 785 -3.23 -36.30 0.52
CA ASP A 785 -2.19 -35.30 0.81
C ASP A 785 -2.38 -34.04 -0.05
N ILE A 786 -2.88 -34.20 -1.29
CA ILE A 786 -3.25 -33.05 -2.16
C ILE A 786 -4.43 -32.29 -1.54
N ARG A 787 -5.47 -33.02 -1.07
CA ARG A 787 -6.62 -32.46 -0.38
C ARG A 787 -6.20 -31.68 0.88
N ARG A 788 -5.36 -32.31 1.73
CA ARG A 788 -4.84 -31.67 2.95
C ARG A 788 -4.02 -30.42 2.64
N SER A 789 -3.20 -30.47 1.59
CA SER A 789 -2.42 -29.31 1.14
C SER A 789 -3.34 -28.18 0.66
N PHE A 790 -4.39 -28.52 -0.08
CA PHE A 790 -5.38 -27.53 -0.51
C PHE A 790 -6.12 -26.90 0.68
N PHE A 791 -6.57 -27.68 1.65
CA PHE A 791 -7.20 -27.18 2.88
C PHE A 791 -6.25 -26.25 3.64
N PHE A 792 -4.99 -26.64 3.75
CA PHE A 792 -3.97 -25.85 4.40
C PHE A 792 -3.77 -24.49 3.72
N VAL A 793 -3.63 -24.47 2.39
CA VAL A 793 -3.49 -23.22 1.62
C VAL A 793 -4.75 -22.37 1.74
N PHE A 794 -5.92 -22.97 1.64
CA PHE A 794 -7.19 -22.25 1.79
C PHE A 794 -7.32 -21.60 3.18
N PHE A 795 -6.93 -22.28 4.24
CA PHE A 795 -6.92 -21.68 5.57
C PHE A 795 -5.86 -20.59 5.73
N ILE A 796 -4.71 -20.71 5.07
CA ILE A 796 -3.73 -19.62 5.02
C ILE A 796 -4.36 -18.37 4.37
N VAL A 797 -4.98 -18.53 3.21
CA VAL A 797 -5.66 -17.45 2.50
C VAL A 797 -6.79 -16.87 3.36
N THR A 798 -7.56 -17.72 4.04
CA THR A 798 -8.61 -17.28 4.98
C THR A 798 -8.02 -16.50 6.16
N ALA A 799 -6.87 -16.91 6.70
CA ALA A 799 -6.20 -16.18 7.78
C ALA A 799 -5.74 -14.78 7.36
N PHE A 800 -5.26 -14.63 6.11
CA PHE A 800 -4.82 -13.33 5.59
C PHE A 800 -6.00 -12.41 5.24
N PHE A 801 -7.00 -12.93 4.54
CA PHE A 801 -8.04 -12.10 3.94
C PHE A 801 -9.38 -12.15 4.67
N GLY A 802 -9.60 -13.13 5.54
CA GLY A 802 -10.91 -13.41 6.16
C GLY A 802 -11.53 -12.23 6.90
N THR A 803 -10.72 -11.43 7.58
CA THR A 803 -11.17 -10.22 8.31
C THR A 803 -10.88 -8.92 7.55
N GLY A 804 -10.16 -8.98 6.45
CA GLY A 804 -9.70 -7.79 5.73
C GLY A 804 -8.55 -7.04 6.42
N ASN A 805 -7.79 -7.70 7.30
CA ASN A 805 -6.62 -7.11 7.97
C ASN A 805 -5.59 -6.48 7.00
N ILE A 806 -5.47 -7.02 5.79
CA ILE A 806 -4.61 -6.46 4.75
C ILE A 806 -5.04 -5.06 4.33
N ALA A 807 -6.34 -4.76 4.37
CA ALA A 807 -6.81 -3.41 4.06
C ALA A 807 -6.31 -2.37 5.07
N SER A 808 -6.09 -2.76 6.34
CA SER A 808 -5.48 -1.86 7.35
C SER A 808 -4.00 -1.54 7.05
N VAL A 809 -3.32 -2.40 6.29
CA VAL A 809 -1.94 -2.16 5.84
C VAL A 809 -1.92 -1.29 4.59
N ASN A 810 -2.89 -1.49 3.69
CA ASN A 810 -3.00 -0.73 2.43
C ASN A 810 -3.56 0.69 2.65
N SER A 811 -4.53 0.82 3.56
CA SER A 811 -5.02 2.11 4.02
C SER A 811 -4.54 2.29 5.47
N PHE A 812 -3.56 3.16 5.66
CA PHE A 812 -2.93 3.36 6.96
C PHE A 812 -3.97 3.65 8.05
N ASP A 813 -4.17 2.69 8.98
CA ASP A 813 -5.08 2.81 10.13
C ASP A 813 -4.31 2.59 11.43
N PRO A 814 -3.89 3.66 12.10
CA PRO A 814 -3.09 3.58 13.31
C PRO A 814 -3.89 3.08 14.53
N ALA A 815 -5.22 3.07 14.50
CA ALA A 815 -6.05 2.68 15.65
C ALA A 815 -5.73 1.28 16.19
N SER A 816 -5.34 0.35 15.31
CA SER A 816 -4.96 -1.02 15.70
C SER A 816 -3.69 -1.10 16.54
N VAL A 817 -2.85 -0.07 16.58
CA VAL A 817 -1.55 -0.08 17.29
C VAL A 817 -1.49 0.84 18.50
N TYR A 818 -2.57 1.51 18.84
CA TYR A 818 -2.60 2.50 19.93
C TYR A 818 -2.25 1.95 21.33
N CYS A 819 -2.33 0.63 21.53
CA CYS A 819 -1.84 0.04 22.78
C CYS A 819 -0.31 0.05 22.90
N PHE A 820 0.41 0.23 21.77
CA PHE A 820 1.86 0.24 21.69
C PHE A 820 2.44 1.64 21.59
N LEU A 821 1.87 2.45 20.71
CA LEU A 821 2.30 3.82 20.45
C LEU A 821 1.18 4.64 19.82
N THR A 822 1.14 5.93 20.14
CA THR A 822 0.22 6.91 19.57
C THR A 822 0.95 8.00 18.79
N VAL A 823 2.26 8.18 19.02
CA VAL A 823 3.11 9.08 18.25
C VAL A 823 3.38 8.46 16.87
N PHE A 824 3.25 9.25 15.83
CA PHE A 824 3.45 8.80 14.46
C PHE A 824 4.86 8.21 14.25
N SER A 825 4.91 6.95 13.84
CA SER A 825 6.14 6.25 13.50
C SER A 825 5.85 5.17 12.43
N PRO A 826 5.99 5.51 11.15
CA PRO A 826 5.51 4.68 10.05
C PRO A 826 6.14 3.28 10.04
N PHE A 827 7.43 3.16 10.36
CA PHE A 827 8.09 1.85 10.40
C PHE A 827 7.63 0.97 11.54
N MET A 828 7.47 1.54 12.75
CA MET A 828 7.01 0.79 13.91
C MET A 828 5.53 0.41 13.78
N MET A 829 4.70 1.34 13.36
CA MET A 829 3.27 1.11 13.13
C MET A 829 3.04 0.09 12.00
N GLY A 830 3.72 0.27 10.86
CA GLY A 830 3.67 -0.67 9.74
C GLY A 830 4.18 -2.06 10.13
N GLY A 831 5.25 -2.16 10.91
CA GLY A 831 5.77 -3.41 11.45
C GLY A 831 4.78 -4.14 12.35
N LEU A 832 4.08 -3.42 13.23
CA LEU A 832 3.03 -3.98 14.11
C LEU A 832 1.79 -4.44 13.32
N LEU A 833 1.38 -3.69 12.30
CA LEU A 833 0.27 -4.08 11.41
C LEU A 833 0.62 -5.34 10.60
N LEU A 834 1.83 -5.43 10.06
CA LEU A 834 2.33 -6.63 9.39
C LEU A 834 2.40 -7.82 10.35
N LEU A 835 2.80 -7.60 11.60
CA LEU A 835 2.80 -8.61 12.64
C LEU A 835 1.37 -9.10 12.95
N LYS A 836 0.38 -8.19 13.02
CA LYS A 836 -1.03 -8.55 13.19
C LYS A 836 -1.51 -9.51 12.12
N VAL A 837 -1.22 -9.20 10.84
CA VAL A 837 -1.59 -10.03 9.70
C VAL A 837 -0.85 -11.38 9.72
N SER A 838 0.45 -11.37 10.02
CA SER A 838 1.28 -12.58 10.06
C SER A 838 1.00 -13.47 11.26
N ASN A 839 0.55 -12.95 12.41
CA ASN A 839 0.20 -13.73 13.58
C ASN A 839 -0.85 -14.81 13.29
N CYS A 840 -1.86 -14.51 12.50
CA CYS A 840 -2.86 -15.50 12.08
C CYS A 840 -2.27 -16.64 11.23
N THR A 841 -1.16 -16.40 10.53
CA THR A 841 -0.45 -17.40 9.73
C THR A 841 0.59 -18.19 10.52
N PHE A 842 1.19 -17.59 11.54
CA PHE A 842 2.18 -18.25 12.42
C PHE A 842 1.59 -19.43 13.19
N VAL A 843 0.32 -19.38 13.60
CA VAL A 843 -0.40 -20.53 14.18
C VAL A 843 -0.30 -21.76 13.28
N LYS A 844 -0.25 -21.55 11.97
CA LYS A 844 -0.20 -22.61 10.96
C LYS A 844 1.21 -23.12 10.65
N PHE A 845 2.21 -22.24 10.65
CA PHE A 845 3.60 -22.66 10.38
C PHE A 845 4.12 -23.60 11.47
N SER A 846 3.78 -23.31 12.71
CA SER A 846 4.11 -24.18 13.85
C SER A 846 3.43 -25.55 13.76
N GLN A 847 2.31 -25.67 13.06
CA GLN A 847 1.64 -26.95 12.81
C GLN A 847 2.30 -27.79 11.73
N ARG A 848 3.09 -27.20 10.83
CA ARG A 848 3.80 -27.91 9.75
C ARG A 848 5.08 -28.59 10.23
N THR A 849 5.67 -28.07 11.31
CA THR A 849 6.80 -28.70 12.02
C THR A 849 6.36 -29.80 12.98
N VAL A 850 5.08 -30.00 13.13
CA VAL A 850 4.37 -31.07 13.82
C VAL A 850 3.72 -32.01 12.78
#